data_4e8b96b6ba7f0f3fff55f3058151d87f
#
_entry.id   4e8b96b6ba7f0f3fff55f3058151d87f
#
_cell.length_a   1.000
_cell.length_b   1.000
_cell.length_c   1.000
_cell.angle_alpha   90.00
_cell.angle_beta   90.00
_cell.angle_gamma   90.00
#
_symmetry.space_group_name_H-M   'P 1'
#
loop_
_entity.id
_entity.type
_entity.pdbx_description
1 polymer ?
#
loop_
_entity_poly.entity_id
_entity_poly.type
_entity_poly.pdbx_seq_one_letter_code
_entity_poly.pdbx_strand_id
1 'polypeptide(L)'
;MLLKNRFIHIILALVFLLAPINAHAQTTFDIDAFNALASRAEKAVYGGQTSNEALEKLRMSLSSARSAALEAQSLRTGRSKIISDQIDALGPIPEDPDSEAKDIAELRVSLAKQLAVAKAPLIVAEEAFRRANGLISEIDKTIRERSASAFLKLGVSPLSPNTWGTTISDIKKYFGQVRSEVVQSLNNPSSKVIRSNNLPGIIFFAILGLALIFPATKWVSQNMSVANQRHDAKLKKVSYLAFSCLVFIMPLLGICFLIRSLEMLDILGYRGEVLSQAVIAMSVAVVGSYWLAHNLFKETGLTRELLGIASKRLVGAYSVTILMGVALGLYWLINNLVQVADLSETSIAVMEFPLILVGSYGLITFSQRVKMYRARLISEKRITPISDRLSSMVLMLTLATGLAGPISAAIGYSNIGSKLVFATILTLAVIFALFVMFTLISFLFSEIIIKNQNKNIQESSSKGSLFNVFLAFILACCAIPLLALIWGARVVDIQDVWLSLKDGVVLGDTRISISDFITFVIIFSIGYTLTRLLQSALRLSVLPNTKIDTGAQNALVTGVGYVGIFFSALIAITSMGLDLSSLAIVAGALSVGIGFGLQAIVSNFLSGIILLVERPIKVGDWIQVGAYSGYVSKIAVRSTTIDTFDQANVIIPNADFISGTVTNMTHLSKRGRVKVPVGVAYDSDPVFVKEILMDIVSSNANILKSPGPSVFLLGFGPDSIDFEIRGILRDVNSITSTRSDINFEILRRFAQEGIEIPFGQRDITIKNAAELGKVFQSKPRKKS
;
A
#
# COMPACT_ATOMS: atom_id res chain seq x y z
N MET A 1 8.93 28.12 -7.98
CA MET A 1 7.63 27.80 -7.35
C MET A 1 6.47 27.71 -8.34
N LEU A 2 6.41 28.54 -9.39
CA LEU A 2 5.32 28.59 -10.40
C LEU A 2 5.23 27.39 -11.36
N LEU A 3 6.33 26.67 -11.64
CA LEU A 3 6.31 25.45 -12.50
C LEU A 3 5.81 24.19 -11.80
N LYS A 4 5.92 24.11 -10.46
CA LYS A 4 5.44 22.98 -9.67
C LYS A 4 3.91 22.91 -9.63
N ASN A 5 3.24 24.09 -9.63
CA ASN A 5 1.77 24.15 -9.69
C ASN A 5 1.21 23.79 -11.06
N ARG A 6 1.90 24.13 -12.17
CA ARG A 6 1.43 23.78 -13.52
C ARG A 6 1.48 22.28 -13.79
N PHE A 7 2.46 21.56 -13.24
CA PHE A 7 2.56 20.10 -13.41
C PHE A 7 1.47 19.36 -12.63
N ILE A 8 1.11 19.85 -11.43
CA ILE A 8 0.00 19.30 -10.65
C ILE A 8 -1.33 19.57 -11.35
N HIS A 9 -1.51 20.74 -11.95
CA HIS A 9 -2.73 21.06 -12.71
C HIS A 9 -2.83 20.25 -14.02
N ILE A 10 -1.71 19.94 -14.68
CA ILE A 10 -1.69 19.07 -15.88
C ILE A 10 -2.02 17.62 -15.48
N ILE A 11 -1.50 17.11 -14.36
CA ILE A 11 -1.85 15.77 -13.85
C ILE A 11 -3.31 15.73 -13.41
N LEU A 12 -3.80 16.75 -12.71
CA LEU A 12 -5.22 16.85 -12.34
C LEU A 12 -6.13 16.96 -13.58
N ALA A 13 -5.74 17.73 -14.59
CA ALA A 13 -6.48 17.82 -15.84
C ALA A 13 -6.44 16.51 -16.63
N LEU A 14 -5.32 15.77 -16.62
CA LEU A 14 -5.21 14.46 -17.24
C LEU A 14 -6.03 13.39 -16.50
N VAL A 15 -6.07 13.44 -15.17
CA VAL A 15 -6.95 12.58 -14.35
C VAL A 15 -8.41 12.92 -14.57
N PHE A 16 -8.77 14.20 -14.74
CA PHE A 16 -10.14 14.61 -15.07
C PHE A 16 -10.56 14.25 -16.51
N LEU A 17 -9.61 14.23 -17.45
CA LEU A 17 -9.83 13.81 -18.84
C LEU A 17 -9.89 12.28 -18.99
N LEU A 18 -9.31 11.54 -18.07
CA LEU A 18 -9.32 10.06 -18.02
C LEU A 18 -10.46 9.50 -17.16
N ALA A 19 -11.17 10.34 -16.41
CA ALA A 19 -12.39 9.93 -15.75
C ALA A 19 -13.52 9.89 -16.79
N PRO A 20 -13.98 8.73 -17.24
CA PRO A 20 -15.18 8.67 -18.06
C PRO A 20 -16.32 9.13 -17.16
N ILE A 21 -16.90 10.29 -17.45
CA ILE A 21 -18.22 10.67 -16.95
C ILE A 21 -19.22 9.77 -17.70
N ASN A 22 -19.26 8.51 -17.31
CA ASN A 22 -20.33 7.63 -17.69
C ASN A 22 -21.55 8.03 -16.86
N ALA A 23 -22.37 8.94 -17.40
CA ALA A 23 -23.76 9.02 -17.02
C ALA A 23 -24.38 7.67 -17.42
N HIS A 24 -24.37 6.70 -16.52
CA HIS A 24 -25.02 5.42 -16.71
C HIS A 24 -26.52 5.69 -16.69
N ALA A 25 -27.12 5.76 -17.87
CA ALA A 25 -28.55 5.48 -18.01
C ALA A 25 -28.76 4.09 -17.40
N GLN A 26 -29.67 3.94 -16.44
CA GLN A 26 -30.06 2.67 -15.85
C GLN A 26 -30.56 1.73 -16.95
N THR A 27 -29.68 0.98 -17.57
CA THR A 27 -30.05 -0.09 -18.48
C THR A 27 -30.49 -1.27 -17.61
N THR A 28 -31.79 -1.51 -17.58
CA THR A 28 -32.35 -2.74 -17.03
C THR A 28 -31.75 -3.92 -17.81
N PHE A 29 -31.14 -4.91 -17.12
CA PHE A 29 -30.68 -6.13 -17.78
C PHE A 29 -31.83 -6.81 -18.51
N ASP A 30 -31.69 -6.93 -19.84
CA ASP A 30 -32.71 -7.54 -20.71
C ASP A 30 -32.49 -9.06 -20.78
N ILE A 31 -33.33 -9.80 -20.06
CA ILE A 31 -33.28 -11.25 -19.97
C ILE A 31 -33.67 -11.95 -21.28
N ASP A 32 -34.58 -11.35 -22.05
CA ASP A 32 -35.06 -11.95 -23.30
C ASP A 32 -33.99 -11.84 -24.39
N ALA A 33 -33.34 -10.69 -24.50
CA ALA A 33 -32.17 -10.51 -25.35
C ALA A 33 -31.03 -11.47 -24.98
N PHE A 34 -30.78 -11.67 -23.67
CA PHE A 34 -29.79 -12.63 -23.17
C PHE A 34 -30.18 -14.07 -23.57
N ASN A 35 -31.41 -14.50 -23.35
CA ASN A 35 -31.85 -15.86 -23.67
C ASN A 35 -31.76 -16.16 -25.18
N ALA A 36 -32.10 -15.19 -26.04
CA ALA A 36 -31.92 -15.29 -27.48
C ALA A 36 -30.45 -15.44 -27.89
N LEU A 37 -29.53 -14.71 -27.21
CA LEU A 37 -28.09 -14.80 -27.43
C LEU A 37 -27.55 -16.14 -26.96
N ALA A 38 -27.94 -16.61 -25.76
CA ALA A 38 -27.51 -17.87 -25.18
C ALA A 38 -27.95 -19.05 -26.09
N SER A 39 -29.19 -19.07 -26.55
CA SER A 39 -29.68 -20.12 -27.47
C SER A 39 -28.93 -20.16 -28.80
N ARG A 40 -28.57 -18.98 -29.35
CA ARG A 40 -27.71 -18.91 -30.55
C ARG A 40 -26.33 -19.48 -30.30
N ALA A 41 -25.72 -19.17 -29.13
CA ALA A 41 -24.43 -19.67 -28.76
C ALA A 41 -24.44 -21.19 -28.55
N GLU A 42 -25.46 -21.74 -27.87
CA GLU A 42 -25.66 -23.18 -27.72
C GLU A 42 -25.74 -23.91 -29.08
N LYS A 43 -26.55 -23.41 -29.99
CA LYS A 43 -26.63 -23.98 -31.33
C LYS A 43 -25.31 -23.90 -32.10
N ALA A 44 -24.56 -22.81 -31.94
CA ALA A 44 -23.27 -22.65 -32.60
C ALA A 44 -22.19 -23.59 -32.05
N VAL A 45 -22.20 -23.86 -30.74
CA VAL A 45 -21.25 -24.81 -30.07
C VAL A 45 -21.58 -26.24 -30.45
N TYR A 46 -22.83 -26.68 -30.24
CA TYR A 46 -23.23 -28.06 -30.44
C TYR A 46 -23.45 -28.45 -31.92
N GLY A 47 -23.72 -27.45 -32.79
CA GLY A 47 -23.89 -27.69 -34.24
C GLY A 47 -22.60 -27.97 -35.01
N GLY A 48 -21.44 -27.74 -34.44
CA GLY A 48 -20.12 -28.14 -34.96
C GLY A 48 -19.59 -27.39 -36.18
N GLN A 49 -20.46 -26.74 -36.99
CA GLN A 49 -20.11 -26.15 -38.29
C GLN A 49 -19.74 -24.65 -38.22
N THR A 50 -19.87 -24.02 -37.06
CA THR A 50 -19.65 -22.57 -36.90
C THR A 50 -18.16 -22.27 -36.97
N SER A 51 -17.77 -21.22 -37.72
CA SER A 51 -16.35 -20.78 -37.79
C SER A 51 -15.84 -20.24 -36.45
N ASN A 52 -14.54 -20.28 -36.22
CA ASN A 52 -13.92 -19.73 -35.00
C ASN A 52 -14.20 -18.25 -34.83
N GLU A 53 -14.24 -17.45 -35.94
CA GLU A 53 -14.57 -16.01 -35.87
C GLU A 53 -16.01 -15.76 -35.41
N ALA A 54 -16.96 -16.58 -35.88
CA ALA A 54 -18.36 -16.47 -35.46
C ALA A 54 -18.53 -16.88 -33.98
N LEU A 55 -17.78 -17.91 -33.52
CA LEU A 55 -17.72 -18.29 -32.11
C LEU A 55 -17.12 -17.17 -31.24
N GLU A 56 -16.05 -16.50 -31.71
CA GLU A 56 -15.47 -15.37 -30.99
C GLU A 56 -16.41 -14.17 -30.88
N LYS A 57 -17.15 -13.84 -31.94
CA LYS A 57 -18.19 -12.81 -31.89
C LYS A 57 -19.28 -13.12 -30.87
N LEU A 58 -19.78 -14.36 -30.86
CA LEU A 58 -20.76 -14.82 -29.86
C LEU A 58 -20.20 -14.75 -28.44
N ARG A 59 -18.96 -15.17 -28.26
CA ARG A 59 -18.26 -15.07 -26.98
C ARG A 59 -18.14 -13.64 -26.48
N MET A 60 -17.76 -12.69 -27.33
CA MET A 60 -17.70 -11.26 -26.97
C MET A 60 -19.07 -10.73 -26.55
N SER A 61 -20.13 -11.08 -27.28
CA SER A 61 -21.49 -10.69 -26.93
C SER A 61 -21.94 -11.29 -25.58
N LEU A 62 -21.61 -12.56 -25.33
CA LEU A 62 -21.86 -13.24 -24.04
C LEU A 62 -21.05 -12.61 -22.91
N SER A 63 -19.80 -12.22 -23.14
CA SER A 63 -18.97 -11.53 -22.15
C SER A 63 -19.54 -10.17 -21.76
N SER A 64 -20.03 -9.40 -22.74
CA SER A 64 -20.73 -8.14 -22.48
C SER A 64 -22.03 -8.35 -21.69
N ALA A 65 -22.83 -9.37 -22.04
CA ALA A 65 -24.05 -9.70 -21.32
C ALA A 65 -23.75 -10.21 -19.89
N ARG A 66 -22.68 -10.98 -19.70
CA ARG A 66 -22.18 -11.40 -18.38
C ARG A 66 -21.84 -10.20 -17.48
N SER A 67 -21.12 -9.22 -18.02
CA SER A 67 -20.78 -8.00 -17.28
C SER A 67 -22.03 -7.17 -16.92
N ALA A 68 -23.01 -7.07 -17.83
CA ALA A 68 -24.27 -6.39 -17.56
C ALA A 68 -25.11 -7.10 -16.48
N ALA A 69 -25.13 -8.45 -16.49
CA ALA A 69 -25.80 -9.23 -15.45
C ALA A 69 -25.14 -9.02 -14.07
N LEU A 70 -23.81 -8.93 -14.03
CA LEU A 70 -23.04 -8.67 -12.82
C LEU A 70 -23.30 -7.27 -12.27
N GLU A 71 -23.35 -6.26 -13.13
CA GLU A 71 -23.68 -4.88 -12.75
C GLU A 71 -25.10 -4.79 -12.18
N ALA A 72 -26.06 -5.46 -12.84
CA ALA A 72 -27.45 -5.55 -12.35
C ALA A 72 -27.53 -6.23 -10.97
N GLN A 73 -26.69 -7.22 -10.69
CA GLN A 73 -26.57 -7.88 -9.38
C GLN A 73 -26.04 -6.91 -8.32
N SER A 74 -24.98 -6.16 -8.62
CA SER A 74 -24.34 -5.25 -7.65
C SER A 74 -25.22 -4.08 -7.23
N LEU A 75 -25.93 -3.46 -8.19
CA LEU A 75 -26.83 -2.33 -7.96
C LEU A 75 -28.04 -2.68 -7.06
N ARG A 76 -28.48 -3.94 -7.07
CA ARG A 76 -29.70 -4.39 -6.38
C ARG A 76 -29.43 -5.07 -5.03
N THR A 77 -28.20 -5.50 -4.79
CA THR A 77 -27.79 -6.12 -3.51
C THR A 77 -28.01 -5.16 -2.31
N GLY A 78 -27.75 -3.86 -2.49
CA GLY A 78 -27.97 -2.86 -1.43
C GLY A 78 -29.41 -2.77 -0.97
N ARG A 79 -30.40 -2.79 -1.89
CA ARG A 79 -31.84 -2.71 -1.52
C ARG A 79 -32.33 -3.97 -0.81
N SER A 80 -31.92 -5.15 -1.29
CA SER A 80 -32.29 -6.42 -0.64
C SER A 80 -31.69 -6.56 0.75
N LYS A 81 -30.46 -6.05 0.96
CA LYS A 81 -29.79 -6.01 2.26
C LYS A 81 -30.53 -5.10 3.24
N ILE A 82 -30.91 -3.88 2.84
CA ILE A 82 -31.67 -2.96 3.69
C ILE A 82 -32.97 -3.60 4.17
N ILE A 83 -33.73 -4.27 3.26
CA ILE A 83 -34.97 -4.93 3.63
C ILE A 83 -34.71 -6.14 4.53
N SER A 84 -33.64 -6.90 4.30
CA SER A 84 -33.23 -7.99 5.18
C SER A 84 -32.89 -7.49 6.58
N ASP A 85 -32.08 -6.43 6.67
CA ASP A 85 -31.69 -5.81 7.95
C ASP A 85 -32.95 -5.29 8.72
N GLN A 86 -33.97 -4.80 8.00
CA GLN A 86 -35.26 -4.41 8.62
C GLN A 86 -36.03 -5.61 9.16
N ILE A 87 -36.01 -6.75 8.46
CA ILE A 87 -36.64 -8.00 8.97
C ILE A 87 -35.88 -8.51 10.17
N ASP A 88 -34.57 -8.50 10.15
CA ASP A 88 -33.72 -8.97 11.25
C ASP A 88 -33.88 -8.07 12.50
N ALA A 89 -34.13 -6.78 12.32
CA ALA A 89 -34.43 -5.85 13.41
C ALA A 89 -35.76 -6.13 14.13
N LEU A 90 -36.69 -6.86 13.49
CA LEU A 90 -37.94 -7.30 14.12
C LEU A 90 -37.75 -8.50 15.06
N GLY A 91 -36.54 -9.06 15.15
CA GLY A 91 -36.21 -10.20 15.97
C GLY A 91 -36.69 -11.56 15.42
N PRO A 92 -36.38 -12.66 16.11
CA PRO A 92 -36.78 -14.00 15.70
C PRO A 92 -38.31 -14.17 15.70
N ILE A 93 -38.82 -15.06 14.84
CA ILE A 93 -40.23 -15.37 14.76
C ILE A 93 -40.63 -16.07 16.06
N PRO A 94 -41.66 -15.59 16.79
CA PRO A 94 -42.12 -16.25 18.00
C PRO A 94 -42.59 -17.68 17.74
N GLU A 95 -42.34 -18.61 18.66
CA GLU A 95 -42.81 -20.00 18.55
C GLU A 95 -44.35 -20.09 18.57
N ASP A 96 -45.04 -19.14 19.23
CA ASP A 96 -46.49 -19.02 19.27
C ASP A 96 -46.96 -17.85 18.41
N PRO A 97 -47.66 -18.10 17.26
CA PRO A 97 -48.08 -17.05 16.31
C PRO A 97 -49.03 -16.02 16.95
N ASP A 98 -49.79 -16.38 18.00
CA ASP A 98 -50.75 -15.49 18.67
C ASP A 98 -50.07 -14.54 19.67
N SER A 99 -48.78 -14.72 19.94
CA SER A 99 -48.01 -13.88 20.87
C SER A 99 -47.44 -12.62 20.23
N GLU A 100 -47.39 -12.55 18.88
CA GLU A 100 -46.89 -11.38 18.14
C GLU A 100 -48.00 -10.32 17.96
N ALA A 101 -47.68 -9.05 18.19
CA ALA A 101 -48.62 -7.97 17.91
C ALA A 101 -48.99 -7.95 16.41
N LYS A 102 -50.29 -7.83 16.09
CA LYS A 102 -50.79 -7.91 14.71
C LYS A 102 -50.07 -6.96 13.75
N ASP A 103 -49.78 -5.75 14.20
CA ASP A 103 -49.07 -4.75 13.39
C ASP A 103 -47.63 -5.19 13.01
N ILE A 104 -46.95 -5.92 13.92
CA ILE A 104 -45.59 -6.44 13.66
C ILE A 104 -45.65 -7.64 12.73
N ALA A 105 -46.62 -8.53 12.89
CA ALA A 105 -46.83 -9.67 12.01
C ALA A 105 -47.18 -9.22 10.59
N GLU A 106 -48.08 -8.24 10.40
CA GLU A 106 -48.40 -7.65 9.09
C GLU A 106 -47.19 -6.97 8.47
N LEU A 107 -46.37 -6.20 9.23
CA LEU A 107 -45.17 -5.58 8.76
C LEU A 107 -44.14 -6.62 8.30
N ARG A 108 -43.94 -7.71 9.06
CA ARG A 108 -43.04 -8.82 8.71
C ARG A 108 -43.43 -9.47 7.38
N VAL A 109 -44.73 -9.75 7.20
CA VAL A 109 -45.26 -10.32 5.93
C VAL A 109 -45.05 -9.34 4.77
N SER A 110 -45.29 -8.05 4.96
CA SER A 110 -45.08 -7.04 3.93
C SER A 110 -43.63 -6.90 3.54
N LEU A 111 -42.71 -6.88 4.51
CA LEU A 111 -41.27 -6.83 4.27
C LEU A 111 -40.77 -8.12 3.62
N ALA A 112 -41.26 -9.29 4.00
CA ALA A 112 -40.92 -10.56 3.34
C ALA A 112 -41.35 -10.57 1.86
N LYS A 113 -42.55 -10.04 1.56
CA LYS A 113 -43.03 -9.88 0.18
C LYS A 113 -42.17 -8.90 -0.61
N GLN A 114 -41.79 -7.77 0.00
CA GLN A 114 -40.89 -6.80 -0.64
C GLN A 114 -39.51 -7.40 -0.87
N LEU A 115 -38.98 -8.20 0.06
CA LEU A 115 -37.71 -8.88 -0.09
C LEU A 115 -37.73 -9.90 -1.23
N ALA A 116 -38.81 -10.68 -1.37
CA ALA A 116 -38.99 -11.63 -2.46
C ALA A 116 -39.00 -10.90 -3.83
N VAL A 117 -39.71 -9.78 -3.95
CA VAL A 117 -39.74 -8.95 -5.17
C VAL A 117 -38.36 -8.33 -5.45
N ALA A 118 -37.64 -7.92 -4.42
CA ALA A 118 -36.29 -7.36 -4.59
C ALA A 118 -35.25 -8.44 -4.95
N LYS A 119 -35.39 -9.68 -4.48
CA LYS A 119 -34.49 -10.81 -4.76
C LYS A 119 -34.74 -11.47 -6.12
N ALA A 120 -35.98 -11.48 -6.64
CA ALA A 120 -36.30 -12.14 -7.90
C ALA A 120 -35.41 -11.70 -9.10
N PRO A 121 -35.20 -10.42 -9.39
CA PRO A 121 -34.31 -10.01 -10.47
C PRO A 121 -32.83 -10.27 -10.17
N LEU A 122 -32.45 -10.41 -8.91
CA LEU A 122 -31.09 -10.78 -8.52
C LEU A 122 -30.79 -12.24 -8.89
N ILE A 123 -31.72 -13.15 -8.59
CA ILE A 123 -31.63 -14.58 -8.94
C ILE A 123 -31.55 -14.74 -10.47
N VAL A 124 -32.37 -14.02 -11.22
CA VAL A 124 -32.37 -14.05 -12.69
C VAL A 124 -31.02 -13.56 -13.25
N ALA A 125 -30.46 -12.47 -12.68
CA ALA A 125 -29.16 -11.96 -13.10
C ALA A 125 -28.01 -12.94 -12.75
N GLU A 126 -28.10 -13.62 -11.59
CA GLU A 126 -27.13 -14.63 -11.19
C GLU A 126 -27.19 -15.87 -12.11
N GLU A 127 -28.37 -16.34 -12.44
CA GLU A 127 -28.56 -17.45 -13.40
C GLU A 127 -28.02 -17.09 -14.78
N ALA A 128 -28.33 -15.88 -15.28
CA ALA A 128 -27.81 -15.38 -16.54
C ALA A 128 -26.27 -15.28 -16.52
N PHE A 129 -25.69 -14.81 -15.41
CA PHE A 129 -24.24 -14.77 -15.23
C PHE A 129 -23.63 -16.18 -15.30
N ARG A 130 -24.17 -17.14 -14.56
CA ARG A 130 -23.67 -18.52 -14.54
C ARG A 130 -23.79 -19.17 -15.93
N ARG A 131 -24.94 -19.00 -16.62
CA ARG A 131 -25.17 -19.57 -17.96
C ARG A 131 -24.23 -18.94 -18.99
N ALA A 132 -24.05 -17.59 -18.95
CA ALA A 132 -23.09 -16.92 -19.82
C ALA A 132 -21.67 -17.44 -19.60
N ASN A 133 -21.25 -17.60 -18.34
CA ASN A 133 -19.92 -18.10 -18.01
C ASN A 133 -19.69 -19.55 -18.47
N GLY A 134 -20.69 -20.41 -18.33
CA GLY A 134 -20.66 -21.78 -18.85
C GLY A 134 -20.50 -21.82 -20.36
N LEU A 135 -21.30 -21.04 -21.11
CA LEU A 135 -21.22 -20.97 -22.56
C LEU A 135 -19.90 -20.37 -23.07
N ILE A 136 -19.38 -19.32 -22.40
CA ILE A 136 -18.06 -18.77 -22.72
C ILE A 136 -16.98 -19.84 -22.54
N SER A 137 -17.01 -20.61 -21.44
CA SER A 137 -16.06 -21.68 -21.18
C SER A 137 -16.10 -22.78 -22.25
N GLU A 138 -17.31 -23.16 -22.70
CA GLU A 138 -17.49 -24.19 -23.73
C GLU A 138 -17.03 -23.70 -25.11
N ILE A 139 -17.33 -22.43 -25.46
CA ILE A 139 -16.80 -21.82 -26.69
C ILE A 139 -15.28 -21.79 -26.65
N ASP A 140 -14.69 -21.37 -25.51
CA ASP A 140 -13.25 -21.29 -25.34
C ASP A 140 -12.59 -22.68 -25.42
N LYS A 141 -13.23 -23.71 -24.88
CA LYS A 141 -12.77 -25.09 -24.99
C LYS A 141 -12.79 -25.53 -26.44
N THR A 142 -13.90 -25.32 -27.17
CA THR A 142 -14.05 -25.69 -28.58
C THR A 142 -13.01 -24.97 -29.46
N ILE A 143 -12.79 -23.69 -29.26
CA ILE A 143 -11.76 -22.94 -30.02
C ILE A 143 -10.37 -23.45 -29.68
N ARG A 144 -10.07 -23.75 -28.41
CA ARG A 144 -8.77 -24.30 -28.00
C ARG A 144 -8.51 -25.67 -28.59
N GLU A 145 -9.50 -26.56 -28.55
CA GLU A 145 -9.37 -27.92 -29.13
C GLU A 145 -9.13 -27.86 -30.63
N ARG A 146 -9.88 -27.02 -31.35
CA ARG A 146 -9.67 -26.82 -32.79
C ARG A 146 -8.30 -26.20 -33.08
N SER A 147 -7.88 -25.21 -32.30
CA SER A 147 -6.57 -24.57 -32.45
C SER A 147 -5.44 -25.54 -32.14
N ALA A 148 -5.57 -26.37 -31.09
CA ALA A 148 -4.58 -27.35 -30.72
C ALA A 148 -4.47 -28.46 -31.80
N SER A 149 -5.60 -28.93 -32.36
CA SER A 149 -5.59 -29.92 -33.44
C SER A 149 -4.97 -29.35 -34.72
N ALA A 150 -5.27 -28.12 -35.08
CA ALA A 150 -4.63 -27.45 -36.21
C ALA A 150 -3.13 -27.23 -36.00
N PHE A 151 -2.72 -26.93 -34.74
CA PHE A 151 -1.33 -26.72 -34.38
C PHE A 151 -0.51 -28.01 -34.45
N LEU A 152 -1.09 -29.14 -34.00
CA LEU A 152 -0.46 -30.46 -33.98
C LEU A 152 -0.66 -31.27 -35.27
N LYS A 153 -1.29 -30.66 -36.29
CA LYS A 153 -1.51 -31.33 -37.58
C LYS A 153 -0.17 -31.67 -38.27
N LEU A 154 0.05 -32.93 -38.51
CA LEU A 154 1.18 -33.37 -39.31
C LEU A 154 0.87 -33.15 -40.77
N GLY A 155 1.57 -32.20 -41.37
CA GLY A 155 1.52 -31.91 -42.82
C GLY A 155 2.59 -32.69 -43.59
N VAL A 156 2.70 -32.37 -44.88
CA VAL A 156 3.75 -32.97 -45.72
C VAL A 156 5.09 -32.30 -45.41
N SER A 157 6.16 -33.07 -45.32
CA SER A 157 7.51 -32.54 -45.11
C SER A 157 7.91 -31.56 -46.26
N PRO A 158 8.37 -30.34 -45.95
CA PRO A 158 8.85 -29.41 -46.96
C PRO A 158 10.15 -29.87 -47.67
N LEU A 159 10.78 -30.92 -47.14
CA LEU A 159 11.98 -31.51 -47.74
C LEU A 159 11.62 -32.50 -48.86
N SER A 160 10.34 -32.90 -49.01
CA SER A 160 9.90 -33.77 -50.06
C SER A 160 10.02 -33.10 -51.46
N PRO A 161 10.71 -33.67 -52.45
CA PRO A 161 10.88 -33.02 -53.77
C PRO A 161 9.56 -32.77 -54.51
N ASN A 162 8.57 -33.58 -54.30
CA ASN A 162 7.25 -33.46 -54.97
C ASN A 162 6.48 -32.19 -54.53
N THR A 163 6.73 -31.68 -53.34
CA THR A 163 6.05 -30.45 -52.83
C THR A 163 6.54 -29.16 -53.49
N TRP A 164 7.77 -29.12 -53.96
CA TRP A 164 8.35 -27.96 -54.61
C TRP A 164 7.71 -27.65 -55.97
N GLY A 165 7.38 -28.67 -56.76
CA GLY A 165 6.68 -28.52 -58.04
C GLY A 165 5.30 -27.88 -57.90
N THR A 166 4.52 -28.32 -56.92
CA THR A 166 3.20 -27.75 -56.62
C THR A 166 3.31 -26.33 -56.10
N THR A 167 4.27 -26.06 -55.23
CA THR A 167 4.54 -24.71 -54.70
C THR A 167 4.89 -23.68 -55.81
N ILE A 168 5.78 -24.07 -56.74
CA ILE A 168 6.15 -23.20 -57.88
C ILE A 168 4.94 -22.92 -58.75
N SER A 169 4.08 -23.93 -58.97
CA SER A 169 2.85 -23.78 -59.74
C SER A 169 1.88 -22.80 -59.06
N ASP A 170 1.64 -22.94 -57.73
CA ASP A 170 0.78 -22.06 -56.95
C ASP A 170 1.26 -20.61 -56.93
N ILE A 171 2.57 -20.42 -56.79
CA ILE A 171 3.19 -19.08 -56.83
C ILE A 171 3.03 -18.46 -58.20
N LYS A 172 3.28 -19.23 -59.32
CA LYS A 172 3.05 -18.75 -60.66
C LYS A 172 1.60 -18.36 -60.91
N LYS A 173 0.67 -19.18 -60.45
CA LYS A 173 -0.76 -18.91 -60.54
C LYS A 173 -1.15 -17.60 -59.81
N TYR A 174 -0.69 -17.42 -58.61
CA TYR A 174 -0.94 -16.19 -57.82
C TYR A 174 -0.40 -14.93 -58.49
N PHE A 175 0.87 -14.93 -58.93
CA PHE A 175 1.45 -13.78 -59.64
C PHE A 175 0.80 -13.55 -60.99
N GLY A 176 0.33 -14.62 -61.70
CA GLY A 176 -0.47 -14.51 -62.91
C GLY A 176 -1.80 -13.81 -62.66
N GLN A 177 -2.48 -14.11 -61.54
CA GLN A 177 -3.73 -13.47 -61.15
C GLN A 177 -3.51 -11.99 -60.77
N VAL A 178 -2.51 -11.67 -59.98
CA VAL A 178 -2.13 -10.27 -59.65
C VAL A 178 -1.82 -9.48 -60.91
N ARG A 179 -1.05 -10.08 -61.85
CA ARG A 179 -0.75 -9.44 -63.13
C ARG A 179 -2.01 -9.20 -63.98
N SER A 180 -2.94 -10.14 -64.02
CA SER A 180 -4.22 -9.98 -64.74
C SER A 180 -5.06 -8.87 -64.17
N GLU A 181 -5.13 -8.75 -62.82
CA GLU A 181 -5.84 -7.67 -62.12
C GLU A 181 -5.23 -6.30 -62.47
N VAL A 182 -3.91 -6.18 -62.41
CA VAL A 182 -3.17 -4.96 -62.77
C VAL A 182 -3.42 -4.59 -64.23
N VAL A 183 -3.35 -5.53 -65.17
CA VAL A 183 -3.59 -5.27 -66.60
C VAL A 183 -5.01 -4.85 -66.84
N GLN A 184 -5.98 -5.51 -66.16
CA GLN A 184 -7.39 -5.14 -66.29
C GLN A 184 -7.65 -3.73 -65.72
N SER A 185 -7.08 -3.36 -64.60
CA SER A 185 -7.18 -2.04 -64.01
C SER A 185 -6.51 -0.98 -64.88
N LEU A 186 -5.37 -1.31 -65.49
CA LEU A 186 -4.69 -0.39 -66.46
C LEU A 186 -5.54 -0.10 -67.67
N ASN A 187 -6.29 -1.05 -68.17
CA ASN A 187 -7.16 -0.93 -69.35
C ASN A 187 -8.55 -0.36 -69.07
N ASN A 188 -8.95 -0.30 -67.78
CA ASN A 188 -10.26 0.21 -67.37
C ASN A 188 -10.36 1.74 -67.59
N PRO A 189 -11.36 2.25 -68.38
CA PRO A 189 -11.53 3.67 -68.59
C PRO A 189 -11.76 4.49 -67.31
N SER A 190 -12.54 3.93 -66.37
CA SER A 190 -12.80 4.61 -65.08
C SER A 190 -11.52 4.80 -64.28
N SER A 191 -10.66 3.81 -64.22
CA SER A 191 -9.35 3.89 -63.53
C SER A 191 -8.41 4.90 -64.20
N LYS A 192 -8.51 5.10 -65.52
CA LYS A 192 -7.74 6.16 -66.22
C LYS A 192 -8.14 7.56 -65.79
N VAL A 193 -9.43 7.82 -65.60
CA VAL A 193 -9.95 9.11 -65.11
C VAL A 193 -9.53 9.35 -63.66
N ILE A 194 -9.66 8.34 -62.81
CA ILE A 194 -9.23 8.43 -61.40
C ILE A 194 -7.72 8.75 -61.31
N ARG A 195 -6.88 8.08 -62.10
CA ARG A 195 -5.43 8.34 -62.20
C ARG A 195 -5.09 9.74 -62.61
N SER A 196 -5.76 10.26 -63.67
CA SER A 196 -5.50 11.62 -64.17
C SER A 196 -5.88 12.67 -63.12
N ASN A 197 -6.99 12.48 -62.43
CA ASN A 197 -7.46 13.41 -61.38
C ASN A 197 -6.55 13.37 -60.11
N ASN A 198 -6.00 12.22 -59.79
CA ASN A 198 -5.15 12.03 -58.61
C ASN A 198 -3.64 12.23 -58.92
N LEU A 199 -3.25 12.52 -60.14
CA LEU A 199 -1.86 12.62 -60.55
C LEU A 199 -1.01 13.53 -59.66
N PRO A 200 -1.46 14.72 -59.22
CA PRO A 200 -0.67 15.57 -58.32
C PRO A 200 -0.46 14.91 -56.96
N GLY A 201 -1.45 14.22 -56.39
CA GLY A 201 -1.37 13.49 -55.14
C GLY A 201 -0.41 12.30 -55.24
N ILE A 202 -0.49 11.54 -56.35
CA ILE A 202 0.40 10.40 -56.59
C ILE A 202 1.86 10.84 -56.61
N ILE A 203 2.19 11.90 -57.37
CA ILE A 203 3.55 12.44 -57.44
C ILE A 203 4.00 12.98 -56.09
N PHE A 204 3.11 13.70 -55.37
CA PHE A 204 3.42 14.24 -54.06
C PHE A 204 3.78 13.13 -53.06
N PHE A 205 2.94 12.11 -52.90
CA PHE A 205 3.20 11.02 -51.99
C PHE A 205 4.40 10.16 -52.41
N ALA A 206 4.65 9.97 -53.70
CA ALA A 206 5.81 9.26 -54.20
C ALA A 206 7.09 10.00 -53.84
N ILE A 207 7.18 11.31 -54.14
CA ILE A 207 8.36 12.13 -53.82
C ILE A 207 8.56 12.21 -52.31
N LEU A 208 7.51 12.46 -51.54
CA LEU A 208 7.56 12.53 -50.09
C LEU A 208 8.02 11.19 -49.48
N GLY A 209 7.51 10.07 -49.97
CA GLY A 209 7.88 8.74 -49.52
C GLY A 209 9.37 8.45 -49.79
N LEU A 210 9.85 8.73 -51.01
CA LEU A 210 11.25 8.59 -51.36
C LEU A 210 12.16 9.54 -50.58
N ALA A 211 11.72 10.78 -50.34
CA ALA A 211 12.44 11.76 -49.55
C ALA A 211 12.60 11.32 -48.08
N LEU A 212 11.58 10.69 -47.49
CA LEU A 212 11.64 10.18 -46.13
C LEU A 212 12.53 8.93 -46.00
N ILE A 213 12.54 8.05 -46.98
CA ILE A 213 13.34 6.81 -46.93
C ILE A 213 14.82 7.09 -47.13
N PHE A 214 15.20 7.89 -48.13
CA PHE A 214 16.61 8.05 -48.51
C PHE A 214 17.26 9.32 -47.92
N PRO A 215 16.93 10.55 -48.33
CA PRO A 215 17.66 11.75 -47.87
C PRO A 215 17.38 12.04 -46.40
N ALA A 216 16.15 11.85 -45.90
CA ALA A 216 15.83 12.15 -44.52
C ALA A 216 16.53 11.19 -43.54
N THR A 217 16.55 9.90 -43.79
CA THR A 217 17.28 8.92 -42.98
C THR A 217 18.78 9.17 -42.97
N LYS A 218 19.36 9.55 -44.13
CA LYS A 218 20.78 9.94 -44.24
C LYS A 218 21.07 11.20 -43.42
N TRP A 219 20.20 12.21 -43.51
CA TRP A 219 20.29 13.45 -42.73
C TRP A 219 20.19 13.17 -41.22
N VAL A 220 19.26 12.35 -40.78
CA VAL A 220 19.11 11.95 -39.37
C VAL A 220 20.38 11.24 -38.87
N SER A 221 20.91 10.29 -39.65
CA SER A 221 22.12 9.54 -39.27
C SER A 221 23.37 10.43 -39.17
N GLN A 222 23.50 11.42 -40.05
CA GLN A 222 24.60 12.40 -40.02
C GLN A 222 24.48 13.33 -38.81
N ASN A 223 23.29 13.90 -38.56
CA ASN A 223 23.05 14.76 -37.40
C ASN A 223 23.15 14.02 -36.08
N MET A 224 22.81 12.73 -36.03
CA MET A 224 23.02 11.88 -34.86
C MET A 224 24.51 11.73 -34.51
N SER A 225 25.39 11.63 -35.52
CA SER A 225 26.85 11.58 -35.31
C SER A 225 27.41 12.93 -34.82
N VAL A 226 26.90 14.05 -35.33
CA VAL A 226 27.25 15.40 -34.88
C VAL A 226 26.72 15.68 -33.47
N ALA A 227 25.50 15.25 -33.17
CA ALA A 227 24.92 15.36 -31.83
C ALA A 227 25.76 14.62 -30.78
N ASN A 228 26.39 13.51 -31.17
CA ASN A 228 27.28 12.73 -30.31
C ASN A 228 28.60 13.40 -29.98
N GLN A 229 29.01 14.42 -30.76
CA GLN A 229 30.22 15.21 -30.56
C GLN A 229 30.01 16.48 -29.72
N ARG A 230 28.77 16.83 -29.37
CA ARG A 230 28.47 18.02 -28.56
C ARG A 230 29.05 17.92 -27.15
N HIS A 231 29.64 19.03 -26.68
CA HIS A 231 30.27 19.11 -25.34
C HIS A 231 29.22 19.11 -24.21
N ASP A 232 28.00 19.58 -24.46
CA ASP A 232 26.93 19.59 -23.49
C ASP A 232 26.26 18.21 -23.43
N ALA A 233 26.52 17.49 -22.35
CA ALA A 233 26.01 16.12 -22.11
C ALA A 233 24.47 16.00 -22.16
N LYS A 234 23.75 17.08 -21.83
CA LYS A 234 22.27 17.12 -21.90
C LYS A 234 21.74 17.17 -23.31
N LEU A 235 22.20 18.18 -24.06
CA LEU A 235 21.80 18.37 -25.45
C LEU A 235 22.21 17.18 -26.32
N LYS A 236 23.35 16.56 -26.02
CA LYS A 236 23.81 15.32 -26.65
C LYS A 236 22.78 14.21 -26.52
N LYS A 237 22.32 13.94 -25.32
CA LYS A 237 21.44 12.77 -25.03
C LYS A 237 20.00 12.99 -25.49
N VAL A 238 19.43 14.20 -25.29
CA VAL A 238 18.07 14.54 -25.76
C VAL A 238 18.02 14.51 -27.29
N SER A 239 19.03 15.08 -27.96
CA SER A 239 19.12 15.04 -29.43
C SER A 239 19.29 13.62 -29.96
N TYR A 240 20.07 12.77 -29.26
CA TYR A 240 20.21 11.37 -29.63
C TYR A 240 18.86 10.64 -29.56
N LEU A 241 18.09 10.85 -28.49
CA LEU A 241 16.74 10.28 -28.33
C LEU A 241 15.84 10.69 -29.50
N ALA A 242 15.75 11.99 -29.79
CA ALA A 242 14.92 12.50 -30.89
C ALA A 242 15.31 11.89 -32.22
N PHE A 243 16.61 11.86 -32.52
CA PHE A 243 17.12 11.25 -33.77
C PHE A 243 16.91 9.72 -33.80
N SER A 244 17.00 9.02 -32.65
CA SER A 244 16.73 7.59 -32.58
C SER A 244 15.25 7.27 -32.90
N CYS A 245 14.29 8.05 -32.41
CA CYS A 245 12.90 7.92 -32.80
C CYS A 245 12.68 8.21 -34.30
N LEU A 246 13.34 9.23 -34.84
CA LEU A 246 13.23 9.57 -36.25
C LEU A 246 13.80 8.47 -37.18
N VAL A 247 14.87 7.76 -36.78
CA VAL A 247 15.40 6.59 -37.51
C VAL A 247 14.34 5.47 -37.63
N PHE A 248 13.44 5.33 -36.68
CA PHE A 248 12.35 4.36 -36.74
C PHE A 248 11.16 4.88 -37.54
N ILE A 249 10.71 6.10 -37.26
CA ILE A 249 9.43 6.65 -37.76
C ILE A 249 9.55 7.04 -39.25
N MET A 250 10.66 7.68 -39.67
CA MET A 250 10.76 8.22 -41.03
C MET A 250 10.72 7.15 -42.13
N PRO A 251 11.44 6.02 -42.04
CA PRO A 251 11.35 4.99 -43.09
C PRO A 251 9.94 4.36 -43.17
N LEU A 252 9.29 4.16 -41.99
CA LEU A 252 7.93 3.60 -41.95
C LEU A 252 6.91 4.54 -42.63
N LEU A 253 6.93 5.84 -42.28
CA LEU A 253 6.11 6.85 -42.94
C LEU A 253 6.39 6.92 -44.43
N GLY A 254 7.68 6.85 -44.83
CA GLY A 254 8.07 6.84 -46.23
C GLY A 254 7.48 5.66 -46.99
N ILE A 255 7.50 4.46 -46.44
CA ILE A 255 6.90 3.27 -47.04
C ILE A 255 5.39 3.41 -47.11
N CYS A 256 4.72 3.90 -46.02
CA CYS A 256 3.28 4.16 -46.03
C CYS A 256 2.90 5.17 -47.13
N PHE A 257 3.64 6.23 -47.36
CA PHE A 257 3.38 7.20 -48.40
C PHE A 257 3.60 6.62 -49.80
N LEU A 258 4.62 5.77 -50.00
CA LEU A 258 4.81 5.06 -51.28
C LEU A 258 3.64 4.11 -51.56
N ILE A 259 3.15 3.36 -50.57
CA ILE A 259 2.02 2.49 -50.70
C ILE A 259 0.75 3.31 -51.02
N ARG A 260 0.55 4.44 -50.32
CA ARG A 260 -0.57 5.34 -50.60
C ARG A 260 -0.53 5.89 -52.03
N SER A 261 0.65 6.21 -52.53
CA SER A 261 0.85 6.60 -53.94
C SER A 261 0.44 5.47 -54.92
N LEU A 262 0.80 4.21 -54.59
CA LEU A 262 0.39 3.04 -55.39
C LEU A 262 -1.09 2.78 -55.35
N GLU A 263 -1.74 2.93 -54.19
CA GLU A 263 -3.19 2.82 -54.06
C GLU A 263 -3.94 3.89 -54.86
N MET A 264 -3.48 5.14 -54.82
CA MET A 264 -4.05 6.24 -55.62
C MET A 264 -3.92 6.07 -57.15
N LEU A 265 -2.97 5.25 -57.58
CA LEU A 265 -2.83 4.87 -58.99
C LEU A 265 -3.98 3.99 -59.48
N ASP A 266 -4.81 3.44 -58.59
CA ASP A 266 -5.91 2.53 -58.91
C ASP A 266 -5.49 1.40 -59.87
N ILE A 267 -4.29 0.88 -59.64
CA ILE A 267 -3.70 -0.24 -60.40
C ILE A 267 -3.85 -1.55 -59.65
N LEU A 268 -3.94 -1.46 -58.33
CA LEU A 268 -4.01 -2.61 -57.44
C LEU A 268 -5.42 -3.15 -57.41
N GLY A 269 -5.60 -4.41 -57.81
CA GLY A 269 -6.82 -5.15 -57.48
C GLY A 269 -6.81 -5.65 -56.04
N TYR A 270 -7.82 -6.40 -55.61
CA TYR A 270 -7.97 -6.89 -54.28
C TYR A 270 -6.71 -7.63 -53.73
N ARG A 271 -6.07 -8.47 -54.57
CA ARG A 271 -4.85 -9.17 -54.22
C ARG A 271 -3.66 -8.23 -54.05
N GLY A 272 -3.61 -7.18 -54.87
CA GLY A 272 -2.58 -6.13 -54.78
C GLY A 272 -2.73 -5.27 -53.54
N GLU A 273 -3.94 -4.96 -53.08
CA GLU A 273 -4.17 -4.24 -51.82
C GLU A 273 -3.71 -5.05 -50.58
N VAL A 274 -4.03 -6.34 -50.55
CA VAL A 274 -3.58 -7.21 -49.46
C VAL A 274 -2.04 -7.32 -49.47
N LEU A 275 -1.42 -7.42 -50.63
CA LEU A 275 0.02 -7.39 -50.77
C LEU A 275 0.65 -6.08 -50.23
N SER A 276 0.01 -4.94 -50.51
CA SER A 276 0.48 -3.63 -50.03
C SER A 276 0.43 -3.53 -48.50
N GLN A 277 -0.64 -4.01 -47.87
CA GLN A 277 -0.76 -4.09 -46.43
C GLN A 277 0.26 -5.06 -45.81
N ALA A 278 0.52 -6.19 -46.47
CA ALA A 278 1.54 -7.15 -46.05
C ALA A 278 2.96 -6.53 -46.09
N VAL A 279 3.25 -5.66 -47.09
CA VAL A 279 4.51 -4.91 -47.15
C VAL A 279 4.66 -3.91 -46.01
N ILE A 280 3.57 -3.27 -45.55
CA ILE A 280 3.62 -2.44 -44.35
C ILE A 280 4.00 -3.26 -43.12
N ALA A 281 3.35 -4.41 -42.89
CA ALA A 281 3.66 -5.31 -41.78
C ALA A 281 5.12 -5.80 -41.84
N MET A 282 5.61 -6.18 -43.01
CA MET A 282 7.02 -6.56 -43.25
C MET A 282 7.96 -5.39 -42.91
N SER A 283 7.62 -4.17 -43.31
CA SER A 283 8.46 -2.99 -43.07
C SER A 283 8.59 -2.68 -41.56
N VAL A 284 7.54 -2.88 -40.76
CA VAL A 284 7.60 -2.72 -39.31
C VAL A 284 8.61 -3.69 -38.69
N ALA A 285 8.62 -4.96 -39.12
CA ALA A 285 9.58 -5.94 -38.62
C ALA A 285 11.04 -5.60 -39.01
N VAL A 286 11.24 -5.21 -40.25
CA VAL A 286 12.58 -4.89 -40.78
C VAL A 286 13.13 -3.60 -40.19
N VAL A 287 12.35 -2.51 -40.22
CA VAL A 287 12.78 -1.21 -39.65
C VAL A 287 12.90 -1.30 -38.14
N GLY A 288 11.99 -2.03 -37.48
CA GLY A 288 12.05 -2.28 -36.04
C GLY A 288 13.31 -3.03 -35.62
N SER A 289 13.65 -4.10 -36.35
CA SER A 289 14.90 -4.86 -36.08
C SER A 289 16.15 -4.03 -36.33
N TYR A 290 16.17 -3.20 -37.38
CA TYR A 290 17.25 -2.27 -37.65
C TYR A 290 17.40 -1.25 -36.51
N TRP A 291 16.30 -0.65 -36.07
CA TRP A 291 16.27 0.30 -34.95
C TRP A 291 16.76 -0.33 -33.63
N LEU A 292 16.30 -1.54 -33.31
CA LEU A 292 16.73 -2.29 -32.12
C LEU A 292 18.23 -2.63 -32.22
N ALA A 293 18.66 -3.16 -33.36
CA ALA A 293 20.07 -3.48 -33.58
C ALA A 293 20.97 -2.25 -33.43
N HIS A 294 20.52 -1.10 -33.96
CA HIS A 294 21.25 0.16 -33.88
C HIS A 294 21.40 0.66 -32.43
N ASN A 295 20.31 0.66 -31.65
CA ASN A 295 20.37 1.14 -30.29
C ASN A 295 21.12 0.19 -29.34
N LEU A 296 21.05 -1.13 -29.57
CA LEU A 296 21.64 -2.12 -28.66
C LEU A 296 23.11 -2.44 -29.01
N PHE A 297 23.47 -2.54 -30.29
CA PHE A 297 24.74 -3.15 -30.70
C PHE A 297 25.69 -2.23 -31.45
N LYS A 298 25.22 -1.07 -31.92
CA LYS A 298 26.10 -0.12 -32.63
C LYS A 298 26.98 0.68 -31.68
N GLU A 299 28.18 1.05 -32.10
CA GLU A 299 29.13 1.82 -31.29
C GLU A 299 28.62 3.18 -30.85
N THR A 300 27.69 3.76 -31.58
CA THR A 300 27.02 5.03 -31.29
C THR A 300 25.71 4.85 -30.55
N GLY A 301 25.34 3.61 -30.16
CA GLY A 301 24.05 3.30 -29.53
C GLY A 301 23.94 3.81 -28.09
N LEU A 302 22.72 4.22 -27.70
CA LEU A 302 22.42 4.78 -26.39
C LEU A 302 22.76 3.84 -25.22
N THR A 303 22.50 2.56 -25.40
CA THR A 303 22.74 1.52 -24.40
C THR A 303 24.23 1.28 -24.12
N ARG A 304 25.09 1.50 -25.09
CA ARG A 304 26.53 1.37 -24.91
C ARG A 304 27.11 2.44 -23.97
N GLU A 305 26.66 3.67 -24.12
CA GLU A 305 27.13 4.80 -23.31
C GLU A 305 26.61 4.68 -21.85
N LEU A 306 25.40 4.17 -21.67
CA LEU A 306 24.77 4.02 -20.36
C LEU A 306 25.16 2.74 -19.62
N LEU A 307 25.42 1.65 -20.34
CA LEU A 307 25.76 0.35 -19.74
C LEU A 307 27.28 0.07 -19.72
N GLY A 308 28.10 0.94 -20.32
CA GLY A 308 29.52 0.72 -20.41
C GLY A 308 29.93 -0.50 -21.26
N ILE A 309 29.05 -0.91 -22.18
CA ILE A 309 29.22 -2.09 -23.03
C ILE A 309 30.14 -1.77 -24.18
N ALA A 310 31.45 -1.88 -23.99
CA ALA A 310 32.42 -1.68 -25.03
C ALA A 310 32.94 -3.01 -25.59
N SER A 311 32.38 -3.51 -26.68
CA SER A 311 32.96 -4.67 -27.36
C SER A 311 32.75 -4.64 -28.88
N LYS A 312 33.86 -4.60 -29.63
CA LYS A 312 33.89 -4.82 -31.09
C LYS A 312 33.27 -6.19 -31.50
N ARG A 313 33.11 -7.13 -30.54
CA ARG A 313 32.57 -8.49 -30.79
C ARG A 313 31.04 -8.54 -30.93
N LEU A 314 30.29 -7.51 -30.47
CA LEU A 314 28.85 -7.42 -30.67
C LEU A 314 28.43 -6.92 -32.06
N VAL A 315 29.35 -6.50 -32.89
CA VAL A 315 29.07 -6.10 -34.28
C VAL A 315 28.36 -7.22 -35.06
N GLY A 316 28.70 -8.49 -34.79
CA GLY A 316 28.00 -9.60 -35.42
C GLY A 316 26.57 -9.84 -34.86
N ALA A 317 26.21 -9.40 -33.64
CA ALA A 317 24.84 -9.44 -33.14
C ALA A 317 23.95 -8.43 -33.88
N TYR A 318 24.51 -7.29 -34.30
CA TYR A 318 23.83 -6.29 -35.13
C TYR A 318 23.27 -6.88 -36.42
N SER A 319 24.13 -7.52 -37.23
CA SER A 319 23.70 -8.13 -38.50
C SER A 319 22.74 -9.28 -38.33
N VAL A 320 22.93 -10.10 -37.31
CA VAL A 320 22.07 -11.21 -36.99
C VAL A 320 20.65 -10.74 -36.54
N THR A 321 20.55 -9.67 -35.76
CA THR A 321 19.27 -9.09 -35.37
C THR A 321 18.48 -8.57 -36.57
N ILE A 322 19.16 -7.91 -37.52
CA ILE A 322 18.53 -7.47 -38.79
C ILE A 322 18.07 -8.67 -39.62
N LEU A 323 18.89 -9.71 -39.70
CA LEU A 323 18.56 -10.93 -40.45
C LEU A 323 17.28 -11.61 -39.85
N MET A 324 17.17 -11.71 -38.52
CA MET A 324 15.98 -12.19 -37.87
C MET A 324 14.74 -11.33 -38.15
N GLY A 325 14.92 -9.99 -38.20
CA GLY A 325 13.83 -9.08 -38.55
C GLY A 325 13.38 -9.20 -40.01
N VAL A 326 14.29 -9.42 -40.93
CA VAL A 326 13.96 -9.70 -42.35
C VAL A 326 13.22 -11.03 -42.48
N ALA A 327 13.69 -12.10 -41.80
CA ALA A 327 13.00 -13.40 -41.81
C ALA A 327 11.58 -13.28 -41.23
N LEU A 328 11.43 -12.56 -40.12
CA LEU A 328 10.12 -12.29 -39.50
C LEU A 328 9.20 -11.48 -40.44
N GLY A 329 9.73 -10.44 -41.09
CA GLY A 329 8.98 -9.62 -42.02
C GLY A 329 8.49 -10.41 -43.24
N LEU A 330 9.33 -11.25 -43.82
CA LEU A 330 8.94 -12.14 -44.92
C LEU A 330 7.93 -13.21 -44.45
N TYR A 331 8.05 -13.73 -43.22
CA TYR A 331 7.07 -14.64 -42.63
C TYR A 331 5.69 -13.93 -42.54
N TRP A 332 5.61 -12.69 -42.05
CA TRP A 332 4.39 -11.95 -42.02
C TRP A 332 3.82 -11.65 -43.42
N LEU A 333 4.69 -11.37 -44.39
CA LEU A 333 4.28 -11.22 -45.79
C LEU A 333 3.57 -12.47 -46.29
N ILE A 334 4.16 -13.66 -46.08
CA ILE A 334 3.57 -14.94 -46.51
C ILE A 334 2.25 -15.17 -45.81
N ASN A 335 2.17 -15.01 -44.50
CA ASN A 335 0.93 -15.22 -43.73
C ASN A 335 -0.23 -14.32 -44.16
N ASN A 336 0.05 -13.06 -44.54
CA ASN A 336 -0.97 -12.18 -45.11
C ASN A 336 -1.40 -12.62 -46.53
N LEU A 337 -0.46 -13.11 -47.34
CA LEU A 337 -0.78 -13.62 -48.67
C LEU A 337 -1.66 -14.87 -48.63
N VAL A 338 -1.46 -15.75 -47.64
CA VAL A 338 -2.25 -16.97 -47.47
C VAL A 338 -3.75 -16.69 -47.34
N GLN A 339 -4.14 -15.55 -46.80
CA GLN A 339 -5.54 -15.17 -46.62
C GLN A 339 -6.28 -14.90 -47.92
N VAL A 340 -5.58 -14.63 -49.03
CA VAL A 340 -6.12 -14.19 -50.32
C VAL A 340 -5.68 -15.08 -51.47
N ALA A 341 -4.51 -15.69 -51.33
CA ALA A 341 -4.04 -16.66 -52.31
C ALA A 341 -4.56 -18.04 -51.92
N ASP A 342 -5.29 -18.73 -52.79
CA ASP A 342 -5.71 -20.12 -52.63
C ASP A 342 -4.46 -21.05 -52.66
N LEU A 343 -3.52 -20.84 -51.71
CA LEU A 343 -2.31 -21.61 -51.60
C LEU A 343 -2.63 -22.92 -50.86
N SER A 344 -2.06 -24.02 -51.37
CA SER A 344 -2.14 -25.27 -50.66
C SER A 344 -1.33 -25.23 -49.35
N GLU A 345 -1.78 -25.98 -48.30
CA GLU A 345 -1.03 -26.07 -47.02
C GLU A 345 0.42 -26.53 -47.28
N THR A 346 0.65 -27.38 -48.28
CA THR A 346 2.00 -27.82 -48.71
C THR A 346 2.85 -26.66 -49.22
N SER A 347 2.25 -25.77 -50.02
CA SER A 347 2.96 -24.61 -50.57
C SER A 347 3.35 -23.61 -49.48
N ILE A 348 2.47 -23.41 -48.48
CA ILE A 348 2.74 -22.56 -47.32
C ILE A 348 3.94 -23.15 -46.54
N ALA A 349 3.93 -24.44 -46.22
CA ALA A 349 5.02 -25.11 -45.49
C ALA A 349 6.37 -24.99 -46.20
N VAL A 350 6.37 -25.15 -47.54
CA VAL A 350 7.59 -25.04 -48.36
C VAL A 350 8.11 -23.61 -48.38
N MET A 351 7.22 -22.60 -48.46
CA MET A 351 7.62 -21.16 -48.45
C MET A 351 8.13 -20.71 -47.06
N GLU A 352 7.55 -21.19 -46.00
CA GLU A 352 7.97 -20.86 -44.62
C GLU A 352 9.29 -21.53 -44.23
N PHE A 353 9.56 -22.72 -44.70
CA PHE A 353 10.71 -23.52 -44.27
C PHE A 353 12.08 -22.81 -44.42
N PRO A 354 12.44 -22.17 -45.55
CA PRO A 354 13.65 -21.38 -45.65
C PRO A 354 13.74 -20.24 -44.67
N LEU A 355 12.59 -19.59 -44.34
CA LEU A 355 12.53 -18.49 -43.38
C LEU A 355 12.73 -19.00 -41.94
N ILE A 356 12.19 -20.21 -41.61
CA ILE A 356 12.43 -20.89 -40.35
C ILE A 356 13.93 -21.18 -40.19
N LEU A 357 14.60 -21.67 -41.25
CA LEU A 357 16.05 -21.92 -41.24
C LEU A 357 16.85 -20.66 -40.99
N VAL A 358 16.53 -19.55 -41.68
CA VAL A 358 17.20 -18.26 -41.52
C VAL A 358 16.95 -17.68 -40.11
N GLY A 359 15.71 -17.72 -39.62
CA GLY A 359 15.35 -17.30 -38.28
C GLY A 359 16.06 -18.12 -37.20
N SER A 360 16.11 -19.44 -37.35
CA SER A 360 16.82 -20.35 -36.45
C SER A 360 18.31 -20.13 -36.42
N TYR A 361 18.94 -19.96 -37.57
CA TYR A 361 20.37 -19.55 -37.68
C TYR A 361 20.60 -18.26 -36.91
N GLY A 362 19.66 -17.30 -37.05
CA GLY A 362 19.71 -16.03 -36.32
C GLY A 362 19.65 -16.27 -34.80
N LEU A 363 18.69 -17.04 -34.29
CA LEU A 363 18.53 -17.33 -32.86
C LEU A 363 19.74 -18.06 -32.26
N ILE A 364 20.27 -19.06 -32.96
CA ILE A 364 21.43 -19.85 -32.50
C ILE A 364 22.68 -18.96 -32.44
N THR A 365 22.98 -18.23 -33.51
CA THR A 365 24.16 -17.35 -33.57
C THR A 365 24.03 -16.21 -32.57
N PHE A 366 22.86 -15.63 -32.39
CA PHE A 366 22.58 -14.61 -31.39
C PHE A 366 22.83 -15.16 -29.96
N SER A 367 22.25 -16.30 -29.61
CA SER A 367 22.44 -16.93 -28.31
C SER A 367 23.91 -17.20 -28.01
N GLN A 368 24.66 -17.73 -28.96
CA GLN A 368 26.09 -18.00 -28.79
C GLN A 368 26.91 -16.73 -28.58
N ARG A 369 26.63 -15.67 -29.33
CA ARG A 369 27.36 -14.38 -29.24
C ARG A 369 27.09 -13.70 -27.90
N VAL A 370 25.83 -13.67 -27.46
CA VAL A 370 25.45 -13.08 -26.16
C VAL A 370 26.04 -13.90 -25.01
N LYS A 371 26.05 -15.24 -25.12
CA LYS A 371 26.67 -16.11 -24.12
C LYS A 371 28.18 -15.84 -23.95
N MET A 372 28.91 -15.69 -25.05
CA MET A 372 30.35 -15.34 -25.02
C MET A 372 30.60 -13.98 -24.38
N TYR A 373 29.77 -12.99 -24.71
CA TYR A 373 29.87 -11.65 -24.11
C TYR A 373 29.58 -11.67 -22.61
N ARG A 374 28.53 -12.40 -22.19
CA ARG A 374 28.13 -12.54 -20.80
C ARG A 374 29.19 -13.22 -19.94
N ALA A 375 29.86 -14.27 -20.44
CA ALA A 375 30.95 -14.93 -19.75
C ALA A 375 32.07 -13.95 -19.36
N ARG A 376 32.31 -12.93 -20.19
CA ARG A 376 33.26 -11.85 -19.91
C ARG A 376 32.76 -10.88 -18.84
N LEU A 377 31.48 -10.51 -18.86
CA LEU A 377 30.91 -9.63 -17.84
C LEU A 377 30.91 -10.25 -16.45
N ILE A 378 30.76 -11.58 -16.38
CA ILE A 378 30.88 -12.35 -15.14
C ILE A 378 32.33 -12.29 -14.63
N SER A 379 33.32 -12.48 -15.49
CA SER A 379 34.74 -12.39 -15.10
C SER A 379 35.12 -10.99 -14.60
N GLU A 380 34.45 -9.93 -15.11
CA GLU A 380 34.62 -8.53 -14.70
C GLU A 380 33.76 -8.16 -13.46
N LYS A 381 33.02 -9.10 -12.84
CA LYS A 381 32.10 -8.91 -11.68
C LYS A 381 31.03 -7.82 -11.90
N ARG A 382 30.59 -7.61 -13.12
CA ARG A 382 29.59 -6.59 -13.50
C ARG A 382 28.15 -7.08 -13.50
N ILE A 383 27.92 -8.39 -13.28
CA ILE A 383 26.58 -9.01 -13.30
C ILE A 383 26.29 -9.62 -11.93
N THR A 384 25.06 -9.39 -11.43
CA THR A 384 24.59 -10.02 -10.20
C THR A 384 24.21 -11.49 -10.45
N PRO A 385 24.33 -12.38 -9.47
CA PRO A 385 24.00 -13.83 -9.64
C PRO A 385 22.57 -14.07 -10.12
N ILE A 386 21.60 -13.22 -9.74
CA ILE A 386 20.20 -13.35 -10.15
C ILE A 386 20.02 -12.99 -11.62
N SER A 387 20.58 -11.86 -12.06
CA SER A 387 20.52 -11.43 -13.48
C SER A 387 21.26 -12.41 -14.39
N ASP A 388 22.29 -13.07 -13.85
CA ASP A 388 23.03 -14.11 -14.55
C ASP A 388 22.17 -15.37 -14.80
N ARG A 389 21.45 -15.86 -13.80
CA ARG A 389 20.56 -17.03 -13.95
C ARG A 389 19.43 -16.76 -14.93
N LEU A 390 18.75 -15.59 -14.81
CA LEU A 390 17.65 -15.20 -15.70
C LEU A 390 18.13 -15.09 -17.17
N SER A 391 19.22 -14.39 -17.41
CA SER A 391 19.76 -14.25 -18.77
C SER A 391 20.23 -15.60 -19.36
N SER A 392 20.78 -16.51 -18.51
CA SER A 392 21.14 -17.87 -18.91
C SER A 392 19.93 -18.67 -19.38
N MET A 393 18.83 -18.60 -18.61
CA MET A 393 17.60 -19.29 -18.93
C MET A 393 17.01 -18.80 -20.25
N VAL A 394 16.96 -17.48 -20.48
CA VAL A 394 16.48 -16.90 -21.74
C VAL A 394 17.34 -17.37 -22.92
N LEU A 395 18.67 -17.35 -22.79
CA LEU A 395 19.57 -17.79 -23.85
C LEU A 395 19.47 -19.29 -24.13
N MET A 396 19.27 -20.12 -23.10
CA MET A 396 19.04 -21.55 -23.25
C MET A 396 17.74 -21.83 -23.99
N LEU A 397 16.65 -21.14 -23.62
CA LEU A 397 15.36 -21.26 -24.32
C LEU A 397 15.48 -20.80 -25.78
N THR A 398 16.18 -19.71 -26.05
CA THR A 398 16.42 -19.20 -27.40
C THR A 398 17.19 -20.22 -28.25
N LEU A 399 18.18 -20.88 -27.67
CA LEU A 399 18.94 -21.93 -28.36
C LEU A 399 18.06 -23.17 -28.62
N ALA A 400 17.28 -23.59 -27.61
CA ALA A 400 16.40 -24.73 -27.72
C ALA A 400 15.33 -24.55 -28.80
N THR A 401 14.67 -23.38 -28.85
CA THR A 401 13.67 -23.04 -29.88
C THR A 401 14.30 -22.88 -31.25
N GLY A 402 15.51 -22.33 -31.34
CA GLY A 402 16.30 -22.23 -32.59
C GLY A 402 16.69 -23.60 -33.18
N LEU A 403 16.88 -24.62 -32.35
CA LEU A 403 17.15 -26.01 -32.81
C LEU A 403 15.85 -26.79 -33.08
N ALA A 404 14.87 -26.70 -32.18
CA ALA A 404 13.61 -27.46 -32.29
C ALA A 404 12.75 -26.98 -33.47
N GLY A 405 12.77 -25.66 -33.82
CA GLY A 405 11.97 -25.09 -34.89
C GLY A 405 12.20 -25.75 -36.26
N PRO A 406 13.41 -25.75 -36.81
CA PRO A 406 13.68 -26.37 -38.11
C PRO A 406 13.50 -27.88 -38.10
N ILE A 407 13.77 -28.55 -36.98
CA ILE A 407 13.58 -29.99 -36.85
C ILE A 407 12.09 -30.35 -36.95
N SER A 408 11.23 -29.65 -36.18
CA SER A 408 9.79 -29.88 -36.24
C SER A 408 9.21 -29.56 -37.62
N ALA A 409 9.63 -28.48 -38.27
CA ALA A 409 9.19 -28.13 -39.61
C ALA A 409 9.65 -29.14 -40.67
N ALA A 410 10.88 -29.65 -40.57
CA ALA A 410 11.40 -30.67 -41.47
C ALA A 410 10.64 -31.99 -41.39
N ILE A 411 10.17 -32.39 -40.20
CA ILE A 411 9.34 -33.58 -40.00
C ILE A 411 7.94 -33.44 -40.63
N GLY A 412 7.44 -32.18 -40.76
CA GLY A 412 6.12 -31.89 -41.27
C GLY A 412 5.25 -31.05 -40.31
N TYR A 413 5.72 -30.78 -39.08
CA TYR A 413 5.03 -29.90 -38.15
C TYR A 413 5.40 -28.41 -38.42
N SER A 414 5.04 -27.88 -39.61
CA SER A 414 5.41 -26.54 -40.04
C SER A 414 4.86 -25.46 -39.10
N ASN A 415 3.61 -25.61 -38.62
CA ASN A 415 2.96 -24.67 -37.68
C ASN A 415 3.70 -24.59 -36.33
N ILE A 416 4.25 -25.73 -35.83
CA ILE A 416 5.06 -25.73 -34.60
C ILE A 416 6.39 -25.05 -34.88
N GLY A 417 7.04 -25.38 -36.01
CA GLY A 417 8.34 -24.84 -36.35
C GLY A 417 8.34 -23.33 -36.52
N SER A 418 7.38 -22.77 -37.29
CA SER A 418 7.23 -21.35 -37.50
C SER A 418 6.88 -20.62 -36.20
N LYS A 419 5.95 -21.15 -35.40
CA LYS A 419 5.56 -20.54 -34.13
C LYS A 419 6.73 -20.50 -33.14
N LEU A 420 7.49 -21.58 -32.96
CA LEU A 420 8.63 -21.62 -32.06
C LEU A 420 9.69 -20.57 -32.45
N VAL A 421 10.04 -20.48 -33.72
CA VAL A 421 11.09 -19.56 -34.17
C VAL A 421 10.62 -18.11 -34.12
N PHE A 422 9.50 -17.78 -34.76
CA PHE A 422 9.06 -16.40 -34.91
C PHE A 422 8.49 -15.81 -33.62
N ALA A 423 7.82 -16.60 -32.78
CA ALA A 423 7.40 -16.13 -31.45
C ALA A 423 8.61 -15.85 -30.54
N THR A 424 9.67 -16.67 -30.64
CA THR A 424 10.92 -16.39 -29.88
C THR A 424 11.59 -15.12 -30.39
N ILE A 425 11.66 -14.88 -31.71
CA ILE A 425 12.20 -13.64 -32.28
C ILE A 425 11.41 -12.43 -31.79
N LEU A 426 10.07 -12.48 -31.82
CA LEU A 426 9.19 -11.42 -31.32
C LEU A 426 9.37 -11.20 -29.82
N THR A 427 9.47 -12.28 -29.05
CA THR A 427 9.72 -12.20 -27.59
C THR A 427 11.00 -11.45 -27.29
N LEU A 428 12.09 -11.77 -28.00
CA LEU A 428 13.36 -11.05 -27.87
C LEU A 428 13.20 -9.58 -28.29
N ALA A 429 12.49 -9.31 -29.39
CA ALA A 429 12.26 -7.96 -29.87
C ALA A 429 11.50 -7.09 -28.85
N VAL A 430 10.43 -7.66 -28.22
CA VAL A 430 9.67 -6.97 -27.17
C VAL A 430 10.52 -6.73 -25.93
N ILE A 431 11.27 -7.73 -25.46
CA ILE A 431 12.17 -7.58 -24.31
C ILE A 431 13.18 -6.46 -24.57
N PHE A 432 13.80 -6.45 -25.75
CA PHE A 432 14.78 -5.43 -26.10
C PHE A 432 14.16 -4.05 -26.32
N ALA A 433 12.96 -3.96 -26.89
CA ALA A 433 12.24 -2.71 -27.04
C ALA A 433 11.90 -2.10 -25.66
N LEU A 434 11.38 -2.92 -24.73
CA LEU A 434 11.10 -2.49 -23.36
C LEU A 434 12.38 -2.10 -22.61
N PHE A 435 13.47 -2.81 -22.84
CA PHE A 435 14.76 -2.46 -22.25
C PHE A 435 15.28 -1.09 -22.78
N VAL A 436 15.18 -0.84 -24.07
CA VAL A 436 15.50 0.46 -24.65
C VAL A 436 14.60 1.55 -24.07
N MET A 437 13.29 1.29 -23.99
CA MET A 437 12.31 2.24 -23.42
C MET A 437 12.57 2.51 -21.95
N PHE A 438 12.87 1.49 -21.14
CA PHE A 438 13.30 1.66 -19.76
C PHE A 438 14.51 2.58 -19.64
N THR A 439 15.53 2.33 -20.45
CA THR A 439 16.76 3.12 -20.44
C THR A 439 16.50 4.57 -20.81
N LEU A 440 15.63 4.82 -21.80
CA LEU A 440 15.26 6.15 -22.26
C LEU A 440 14.46 6.92 -21.19
N ILE A 441 13.43 6.31 -20.61
CA ILE A 441 12.56 6.96 -19.61
C ILE A 441 13.33 7.20 -18.30
N SER A 442 14.10 6.23 -17.83
CA SER A 442 14.96 6.37 -16.65
C SER A 442 15.95 7.52 -16.81
N PHE A 443 16.53 7.65 -18.01
CA PHE A 443 17.43 8.74 -18.34
C PHE A 443 16.72 10.11 -18.32
N LEU A 444 15.57 10.25 -18.99
CA LEU A 444 14.79 11.49 -19.00
C LEU A 444 14.39 11.92 -17.58
N PHE A 445 13.97 10.97 -16.75
CA PHE A 445 13.62 11.23 -15.36
C PHE A 445 14.80 11.75 -14.55
N SER A 446 15.97 11.11 -14.69
CA SER A 446 17.18 11.52 -13.96
C SER A 446 17.62 12.95 -14.31
N GLU A 447 17.52 13.36 -15.59
CA GLU A 447 17.93 14.67 -16.05
C GLU A 447 16.91 15.79 -15.70
N ILE A 448 15.61 15.51 -15.78
CA ILE A 448 14.56 16.52 -15.58
C ILE A 448 14.32 16.80 -14.10
N ILE A 449 14.29 15.74 -13.25
CA ILE A 449 13.85 15.86 -11.86
C ILE A 449 15.00 16.06 -10.88
N ILE A 450 16.13 15.35 -11.07
CA ILE A 450 17.24 15.39 -10.09
C ILE A 450 17.99 16.72 -10.16
N LYS A 451 18.12 17.34 -11.33
CA LYS A 451 18.88 18.60 -11.50
C LYS A 451 18.14 19.88 -11.08
N ASN A 452 16.82 19.80 -10.83
CA ASN A 452 16.04 20.95 -10.33
C ASN A 452 16.13 21.11 -8.80
N GLN A 453 16.81 20.22 -8.09
CA GLN A 453 17.07 20.31 -6.66
C GLN A 453 18.57 20.46 -6.42
N ASN A 454 19.08 21.70 -6.57
CA ASN A 454 20.38 22.08 -6.05
C ASN A 454 20.33 22.04 -4.51
N LYS A 455 20.66 20.90 -3.92
CA LYS A 455 21.24 20.67 -2.58
C LYS A 455 20.84 19.27 -2.07
N ASN A 456 21.86 18.52 -1.65
CA ASN A 456 21.87 17.19 -1.03
C ASN A 456 21.98 15.99 -1.96
N ILE A 457 23.23 15.65 -2.27
CA ILE A 457 23.63 14.54 -3.16
C ILE A 457 23.21 13.15 -2.64
N GLN A 458 23.02 12.98 -1.33
CA GLN A 458 22.65 11.69 -0.73
C GLN A 458 21.15 11.34 -0.82
N GLU A 459 20.24 12.32 -0.78
CA GLU A 459 18.80 12.07 -0.95
C GLU A 459 18.38 11.87 -2.44
N SER A 460 19.15 12.38 -3.40
CA SER A 460 18.83 12.28 -4.82
C SER A 460 19.09 10.87 -5.38
N SER A 461 20.06 10.13 -4.83
CA SER A 461 20.38 8.77 -5.29
C SER A 461 19.28 7.74 -4.91
N SER A 462 18.64 7.90 -3.76
CA SER A 462 17.56 6.99 -3.33
C SER A 462 16.26 7.21 -4.12
N LYS A 463 15.92 8.46 -4.46
CA LYS A 463 14.70 8.79 -5.24
C LYS A 463 14.78 8.30 -6.69
N GLY A 464 15.98 8.37 -7.30
CA GLY A 464 16.21 7.82 -8.63
C GLY A 464 16.12 6.29 -8.68
N SER A 465 16.60 5.62 -7.64
CA SER A 465 16.52 4.16 -7.52
C SER A 465 15.09 3.66 -7.42
N LEU A 466 14.24 4.31 -6.61
CA LEU A 466 12.84 3.93 -6.41
C LEU A 466 12.01 4.14 -7.68
N PHE A 467 12.23 5.23 -8.42
CA PHE A 467 11.58 5.45 -9.72
C PHE A 467 11.93 4.36 -10.73
N ASN A 468 13.20 3.97 -10.80
CA ASN A 468 13.64 2.92 -11.72
C ASN A 468 13.02 1.56 -11.40
N VAL A 469 12.84 1.22 -10.12
CA VAL A 469 12.14 0.00 -9.70
C VAL A 469 10.67 0.06 -10.12
N PHE A 470 10.00 1.18 -9.88
CA PHE A 470 8.59 1.36 -10.26
C PHE A 470 8.39 1.34 -11.78
N LEU A 471 9.27 2.00 -12.53
CA LEU A 471 9.26 1.96 -13.98
C LEU A 471 9.48 0.56 -14.53
N ALA A 472 10.45 -0.19 -13.98
CA ALA A 472 10.69 -1.58 -14.36
C ALA A 472 9.46 -2.45 -14.11
N PHE A 473 8.78 -2.26 -12.98
CA PHE A 473 7.54 -2.97 -12.64
C PHE A 473 6.42 -2.66 -13.64
N ILE A 474 6.17 -1.39 -13.97
CA ILE A 474 5.16 -0.99 -14.96
C ILE A 474 5.46 -1.63 -16.32
N LEU A 475 6.70 -1.54 -16.79
CA LEU A 475 7.09 -2.12 -18.08
C LEU A 475 6.98 -3.64 -18.09
N ALA A 476 7.29 -4.30 -16.98
CA ALA A 476 7.08 -5.75 -16.81
C ALA A 476 5.58 -6.11 -16.88
N CYS A 477 4.71 -5.34 -16.22
CA CYS A 477 3.25 -5.52 -16.33
C CYS A 477 2.74 -5.32 -17.76
N CYS A 478 3.28 -4.36 -18.50
CA CYS A 478 2.96 -4.16 -19.93
C CYS A 478 3.51 -5.28 -20.83
N ALA A 479 4.62 -5.91 -20.44
CA ALA A 479 5.21 -7.03 -21.18
C ALA A 479 4.33 -8.28 -21.16
N ILE A 480 3.67 -8.59 -20.04
CA ILE A 480 2.89 -9.82 -19.85
C ILE A 480 1.81 -10.00 -20.93
N PRO A 481 0.90 -9.04 -21.19
CA PRO A 481 -0.11 -9.19 -22.24
C PRO A 481 0.50 -9.28 -23.65
N LEU A 482 1.58 -8.54 -23.93
CA LEU A 482 2.26 -8.61 -25.22
C LEU A 482 2.88 -10.00 -25.44
N LEU A 483 3.54 -10.54 -24.44
CA LEU A 483 4.11 -11.89 -24.52
C LEU A 483 3.02 -12.95 -24.64
N ALA A 484 1.92 -12.81 -23.90
CA ALA A 484 0.79 -13.71 -24.01
C ALA A 484 0.22 -13.75 -25.45
N LEU A 485 0.03 -12.59 -26.10
CA LEU A 485 -0.41 -12.50 -27.50
C LEU A 485 0.59 -13.18 -28.47
N ILE A 486 1.87 -12.97 -28.28
CA ILE A 486 2.93 -13.59 -29.12
C ILE A 486 2.86 -15.11 -29.04
N TRP A 487 2.60 -15.67 -27.87
CA TRP A 487 2.54 -17.12 -27.64
C TRP A 487 1.17 -17.74 -27.89
N GLY A 488 0.19 -16.94 -28.36
CA GLY A 488 -1.08 -17.44 -28.86
C GLY A 488 -2.28 -17.19 -27.98
N ALA A 489 -2.16 -16.36 -26.93
CA ALA A 489 -3.32 -15.85 -26.24
C ALA A 489 -4.11 -14.91 -27.19
N ARG A 490 -5.43 -14.93 -27.05
CA ARG A 490 -6.30 -14.08 -27.86
C ARG A 490 -6.47 -12.72 -27.17
N VAL A 491 -6.78 -11.69 -27.97
CA VAL A 491 -7.09 -10.36 -27.42
C VAL A 491 -8.23 -10.44 -26.40
N VAL A 492 -9.20 -11.30 -26.66
CA VAL A 492 -10.36 -11.51 -25.78
C VAL A 492 -9.94 -12.10 -24.41
N ASP A 493 -8.94 -13.00 -24.38
CA ASP A 493 -8.43 -13.57 -23.13
C ASP A 493 -7.80 -12.45 -22.24
N ILE A 494 -7.13 -11.49 -22.88
CA ILE A 494 -6.56 -10.31 -22.18
C ILE A 494 -7.67 -9.37 -21.72
N GLN A 495 -8.71 -9.17 -22.54
CA GLN A 495 -9.89 -8.39 -22.16
C GLN A 495 -10.62 -9.02 -20.98
N ASP A 496 -10.76 -10.33 -20.93
CA ASP A 496 -11.39 -11.04 -19.80
C ASP A 496 -10.59 -10.90 -18.51
N VAL A 497 -9.26 -11.02 -18.60
CA VAL A 497 -8.39 -10.73 -17.43
C VAL A 497 -8.56 -9.29 -16.99
N TRP A 498 -8.61 -8.33 -17.92
CA TRP A 498 -8.84 -6.92 -17.61
C TRP A 498 -10.21 -6.68 -16.97
N LEU A 499 -11.28 -7.28 -17.52
CA LEU A 499 -12.62 -7.20 -16.96
C LEU A 499 -12.66 -7.85 -15.56
N SER A 500 -12.06 -9.03 -15.39
CA SER A 500 -11.97 -9.69 -14.08
C SER A 500 -11.23 -8.84 -13.04
N LEU A 501 -10.18 -8.14 -13.46
CA LEU A 501 -9.47 -7.21 -12.59
C LEU A 501 -10.31 -5.96 -12.27
N LYS A 502 -11.08 -5.45 -13.24
CA LYS A 502 -11.99 -4.32 -13.07
C LYS A 502 -13.20 -4.70 -12.21
N ASP A 503 -13.80 -5.84 -12.50
CA ASP A 503 -14.99 -6.34 -11.80
C ASP A 503 -14.67 -6.86 -10.40
N GLY A 504 -13.39 -7.14 -10.14
CA GLY A 504 -12.86 -7.54 -8.84
C GLY A 504 -12.82 -9.05 -8.61
N VAL A 505 -11.87 -9.45 -7.78
CA VAL A 505 -11.69 -10.82 -7.30
C VAL A 505 -12.48 -11.02 -6.02
N VAL A 506 -13.25 -12.09 -5.93
CA VAL A 506 -14.01 -12.45 -4.72
C VAL A 506 -13.04 -13.02 -3.68
N LEU A 507 -12.92 -12.35 -2.54
CA LEU A 507 -12.12 -12.77 -1.40
C LEU A 507 -13.05 -12.95 -0.19
N GLY A 508 -13.44 -14.19 0.10
CA GLY A 508 -14.50 -14.46 1.07
C GLY A 508 -15.85 -13.93 0.59
N ASP A 509 -16.53 -13.14 1.41
CA ASP A 509 -17.82 -12.53 1.10
C ASP A 509 -17.70 -11.17 0.40
N THR A 510 -16.49 -10.64 0.24
CA THR A 510 -16.25 -9.34 -0.38
C THR A 510 -15.56 -9.46 -1.73
N ARG A 511 -15.95 -8.59 -2.64
CA ARG A 511 -15.35 -8.47 -3.96
C ARG A 511 -14.45 -7.24 -3.98
N ILE A 512 -13.17 -7.44 -4.30
CA ILE A 512 -12.16 -6.36 -4.35
C ILE A 512 -11.77 -6.13 -5.81
N SER A 513 -12.00 -4.93 -6.31
CA SER A 513 -11.65 -4.49 -7.66
C SER A 513 -10.38 -3.62 -7.66
N ILE A 514 -9.80 -3.39 -8.84
CA ILE A 514 -8.72 -2.40 -8.99
C ILE A 514 -9.19 -0.99 -8.62
N SER A 515 -10.45 -0.64 -8.89
CA SER A 515 -11.01 0.66 -8.52
C SER A 515 -11.04 0.84 -7.00
N ASP A 516 -11.40 -0.22 -6.25
CA ASP A 516 -11.40 -0.20 -4.79
C ASP A 516 -9.99 -0.04 -4.23
N PHE A 517 -9.01 -0.74 -4.84
CA PHE A 517 -7.60 -0.57 -4.48
C PHE A 517 -7.09 0.85 -4.78
N ILE A 518 -7.45 1.45 -5.92
CA ILE A 518 -7.10 2.84 -6.23
C ILE A 518 -7.75 3.80 -5.23
N THR A 519 -9.01 3.57 -4.88
CA THR A 519 -9.74 4.34 -3.86
C THR A 519 -9.03 4.25 -2.50
N PHE A 520 -8.62 3.05 -2.09
CA PHE A 520 -7.78 2.83 -0.91
C PHE A 520 -6.50 3.68 -0.95
N VAL A 521 -5.73 3.60 -2.04
CA VAL A 521 -4.48 4.34 -2.18
C VAL A 521 -4.69 5.84 -2.10
N ILE A 522 -5.75 6.36 -2.73
CA ILE A 522 -6.08 7.79 -2.71
C ILE A 522 -6.46 8.21 -1.29
N ILE A 523 -7.39 7.52 -0.64
CA ILE A 523 -7.88 7.87 0.71
C ILE A 523 -6.74 7.76 1.72
N PHE A 524 -5.96 6.68 1.66
CA PHE A 524 -4.79 6.51 2.53
C PHE A 524 -3.75 7.62 2.32
N SER A 525 -3.47 7.99 1.06
CA SER A 525 -2.52 9.06 0.74
C SER A 525 -2.99 10.43 1.25
N ILE A 526 -4.30 10.72 1.15
CA ILE A 526 -4.90 11.93 1.71
C ILE A 526 -4.76 11.93 3.23
N GLY A 527 -5.15 10.86 3.91
CA GLY A 527 -5.09 10.71 5.36
C GLY A 527 -3.65 10.78 5.88
N TYR A 528 -2.71 10.12 5.20
CA TYR A 528 -1.28 10.19 5.51
C TYR A 528 -0.74 11.63 5.36
N THR A 529 -1.10 12.31 4.27
CA THR A 529 -0.67 13.70 4.03
C THR A 529 -1.22 14.63 5.10
N LEU A 530 -2.50 14.48 5.45
CA LEU A 530 -3.14 15.27 6.51
C LEU A 530 -2.46 15.02 7.86
N THR A 531 -2.15 13.76 8.19
CA THR A 531 -1.41 13.40 9.40
C THR A 531 -0.03 14.07 9.43
N ARG A 532 0.70 14.06 8.32
CA ARG A 532 2.01 14.74 8.19
C ARG A 532 1.91 16.25 8.32
N LEU A 533 0.87 16.86 7.76
CA LEU A 533 0.61 18.29 7.93
C LEU A 533 0.32 18.63 9.40
N LEU A 534 -0.49 17.82 10.09
CA LEU A 534 -0.79 18.00 11.50
C LEU A 534 0.47 17.85 12.37
N GLN A 535 1.28 16.82 12.13
CA GLN A 535 2.58 16.66 12.80
C GLN A 535 3.51 17.86 12.58
N SER A 536 3.55 18.38 11.36
CA SER A 536 4.38 19.55 11.03
C SER A 536 3.86 20.82 11.71
N ALA A 537 2.54 21.02 11.75
CA ALA A 537 1.92 22.13 12.44
C ALA A 537 2.18 22.07 13.97
N LEU A 538 2.04 20.89 14.58
CA LEU A 538 2.39 20.70 15.99
C LEU A 538 3.87 21.00 16.25
N ARG A 539 4.77 20.45 15.44
CA ARG A 539 6.23 20.61 15.63
C ARG A 539 6.71 22.04 15.40
N LEU A 540 6.15 22.76 14.41
CA LEU A 540 6.66 24.07 13.99
C LEU A 540 5.92 25.24 14.64
N SER A 541 4.62 25.08 14.96
CA SER A 541 3.78 26.20 15.37
C SER A 541 3.27 26.09 16.81
N VAL A 542 2.89 24.90 17.28
CA VAL A 542 2.24 24.74 18.58
C VAL A 542 3.26 24.45 19.69
N LEU A 543 4.05 23.40 19.53
CA LEU A 543 4.94 22.89 20.58
C LEU A 543 6.08 23.86 20.97
N PRO A 544 6.70 24.63 20.05
CA PRO A 544 7.74 25.59 20.45
C PRO A 544 7.25 26.69 21.39
N ASN A 545 5.94 27.00 21.37
CA ASN A 545 5.33 28.00 22.23
C ASN A 545 4.89 27.44 23.60
N THR A 546 5.13 26.16 23.86
CA THR A 546 4.82 25.49 25.12
C THR A 546 6.07 25.30 25.99
N LYS A 547 5.89 25.20 27.31
CA LYS A 547 6.98 24.91 28.26
C LYS A 547 7.27 23.40 28.40
N ILE A 548 6.85 22.60 27.40
CA ILE A 548 7.04 21.14 27.40
C ILE A 548 8.48 20.82 27.00
N ASP A 549 9.11 19.88 27.67
CA ASP A 549 10.46 19.42 27.31
C ASP A 549 10.51 18.76 25.93
N THR A 550 11.69 18.75 25.31
CA THR A 550 11.90 18.24 23.96
C THR A 550 11.56 16.75 23.80
N GLY A 551 11.75 15.95 24.87
CA GLY A 551 11.39 14.55 24.88
C GLY A 551 9.88 14.34 24.78
N ALA A 552 9.10 15.05 25.59
CA ALA A 552 7.64 15.01 25.55
C ALA A 552 7.06 15.59 24.26
N GLN A 553 7.67 16.63 23.67
CA GLN A 553 7.30 17.15 22.35
C GLN A 553 7.44 16.10 21.27
N ASN A 554 8.56 15.38 21.23
CA ASN A 554 8.79 14.31 20.25
C ASN A 554 7.83 13.14 20.46
N ALA A 555 7.53 12.78 21.70
CA ALA A 555 6.55 11.72 22.02
C ALA A 555 5.15 12.08 21.52
N LEU A 556 4.70 13.34 21.74
CA LEU A 556 3.41 13.83 21.26
C LEU A 556 3.31 13.81 19.73
N VAL A 557 4.31 14.34 19.02
CA VAL A 557 4.33 14.33 17.55
C VAL A 557 4.31 12.91 16.99
N THR A 558 5.08 12.00 17.59
CA THR A 558 5.13 10.60 17.19
C THR A 558 3.80 9.89 17.46
N GLY A 559 3.20 10.12 18.63
CA GLY A 559 1.90 9.57 19.00
C GLY A 559 0.78 10.00 18.04
N VAL A 560 0.69 11.29 17.73
CA VAL A 560 -0.24 11.82 16.71
C VAL A 560 -0.01 11.18 15.35
N GLY A 561 1.25 10.91 14.99
CA GLY A 561 1.59 10.21 13.78
C GLY A 561 1.04 8.78 13.71
N TYR A 562 1.25 8.00 14.76
CA TYR A 562 0.75 6.62 14.83
C TYR A 562 -0.78 6.56 14.79
N VAL A 563 -1.45 7.41 15.58
CA VAL A 563 -2.91 7.50 15.63
C VAL A 563 -3.46 7.93 14.25
N GLY A 564 -2.87 8.95 13.64
CA GLY A 564 -3.31 9.45 12.34
C GLY A 564 -3.13 8.43 11.21
N ILE A 565 -1.99 7.72 11.18
CA ILE A 565 -1.74 6.66 10.18
C ILE A 565 -2.71 5.48 10.40
N PHE A 566 -2.97 5.11 11.66
CA PHE A 566 -3.92 4.05 11.99
C PHE A 566 -5.33 4.37 11.48
N PHE A 567 -5.86 5.56 11.77
CA PHE A 567 -7.17 5.97 11.28
C PHE A 567 -7.22 6.14 9.76
N SER A 568 -6.14 6.63 9.15
CA SER A 568 -6.03 6.72 7.69
C SER A 568 -6.11 5.33 7.04
N ALA A 569 -5.43 4.34 7.61
CA ALA A 569 -5.49 2.96 7.15
C ALA A 569 -6.89 2.35 7.36
N LEU A 570 -7.49 2.56 8.53
CA LEU A 570 -8.83 2.06 8.84
C LEU A 570 -9.88 2.59 7.86
N ILE A 571 -9.92 3.91 7.64
CA ILE A 571 -10.85 4.56 6.72
C ILE A 571 -10.61 4.08 5.28
N ALA A 572 -9.36 3.95 4.88
CA ALA A 572 -9.00 3.48 3.55
C ALA A 572 -9.43 2.01 3.32
N ILE A 573 -9.25 1.12 4.30
CA ILE A 573 -9.68 -0.29 4.23
C ILE A 573 -11.21 -0.38 4.19
N THR A 574 -11.90 0.38 5.03
CA THR A 574 -13.38 0.40 5.05
C THR A 574 -13.94 0.92 3.71
N SER A 575 -13.27 1.87 3.07
CA SER A 575 -13.68 2.40 1.76
C SER A 575 -13.56 1.38 0.61
N MET A 576 -12.81 0.29 0.80
CA MET A 576 -12.77 -0.86 -0.12
C MET A 576 -13.97 -1.80 0.03
N GLY A 577 -14.88 -1.55 0.98
CA GLY A 577 -16.01 -2.44 1.27
C GLY A 577 -15.65 -3.67 2.11
N LEU A 578 -14.45 -3.72 2.68
CA LEU A 578 -14.06 -4.79 3.60
C LEU A 578 -14.79 -4.63 4.94
N ASP A 579 -15.45 -5.70 5.38
CA ASP A 579 -16.11 -5.74 6.69
C ASP A 579 -15.07 -5.90 7.81
N LEU A 580 -14.98 -4.88 8.63
CA LEU A 580 -14.08 -4.85 9.80
C LEU A 580 -14.80 -5.18 11.11
N SER A 581 -16.01 -5.72 11.08
CA SER A 581 -16.81 -6.02 12.28
C SER A 581 -16.08 -6.95 13.24
N SER A 582 -15.41 -7.98 12.74
CA SER A 582 -14.59 -8.88 13.57
C SER A 582 -13.39 -8.17 14.21
N LEU A 583 -12.77 -7.24 13.49
CA LEU A 583 -11.67 -6.43 14.01
C LEU A 583 -12.19 -5.43 15.07
N ALA A 584 -13.40 -4.89 14.90
CA ALA A 584 -14.03 -4.00 15.87
C ALA A 584 -14.27 -4.70 17.21
N ILE A 585 -14.65 -5.98 17.22
CA ILE A 585 -14.81 -6.79 18.43
C ILE A 585 -13.45 -6.92 19.17
N VAL A 586 -12.40 -7.26 18.44
CA VAL A 586 -11.05 -7.38 19.01
C VAL A 586 -10.54 -6.02 19.51
N ALA A 587 -10.77 -4.95 18.74
CA ALA A 587 -10.40 -3.59 19.13
C ALA A 587 -11.18 -3.13 20.37
N GLY A 588 -12.47 -3.53 20.50
CA GLY A 588 -13.28 -3.30 21.69
C GLY A 588 -12.68 -3.97 22.93
N ALA A 589 -12.35 -5.25 22.85
CA ALA A 589 -11.71 -5.98 23.93
C ALA A 589 -10.34 -5.37 24.33
N LEU A 590 -9.52 -5.01 23.32
CA LEU A 590 -8.24 -4.34 23.54
C LEU A 590 -8.42 -2.96 24.19
N SER A 591 -9.44 -2.19 23.78
CA SER A 591 -9.75 -0.87 24.34
C SER A 591 -10.11 -0.97 25.83
N VAL A 592 -10.87 -2.00 26.23
CA VAL A 592 -11.16 -2.28 27.63
C VAL A 592 -9.89 -2.59 28.41
N GLY A 593 -9.00 -3.44 27.85
CA GLY A 593 -7.69 -3.74 28.47
C GLY A 593 -6.79 -2.52 28.64
N ILE A 594 -6.71 -1.68 27.59
CA ILE A 594 -5.97 -0.41 27.64
C ILE A 594 -6.62 0.54 28.66
N GLY A 595 -7.97 0.60 28.70
CA GLY A 595 -8.72 1.42 29.67
C GLY A 595 -8.36 1.07 31.12
N PHE A 596 -8.33 -0.21 31.47
CA PHE A 596 -7.87 -0.68 32.78
C PHE A 596 -6.41 -0.35 33.03
N GLY A 597 -5.52 -0.50 32.04
CA GLY A 597 -4.11 -0.13 32.14
C GLY A 597 -3.87 1.37 32.37
N LEU A 598 -4.73 2.23 31.83
CA LEU A 598 -4.64 3.69 31.95
C LEU A 598 -5.44 4.25 33.15
N GLN A 599 -6.27 3.45 33.83
CA GLN A 599 -7.16 3.87 34.89
C GLN A 599 -6.44 4.68 36.00
N ALA A 600 -5.30 4.20 36.46
CA ALA A 600 -4.53 4.88 37.50
C ALA A 600 -3.99 6.25 37.00
N ILE A 601 -3.59 6.34 35.75
CA ILE A 601 -3.06 7.61 35.18
C ILE A 601 -4.19 8.63 35.06
N VAL A 602 -5.34 8.22 34.54
CA VAL A 602 -6.51 9.09 34.38
C VAL A 602 -7.06 9.52 35.74
N SER A 603 -7.13 8.60 36.72
CA SER A 603 -7.56 8.90 38.10
C SER A 603 -6.65 9.96 38.74
N ASN A 604 -5.34 9.82 38.67
CA ASN A 604 -4.39 10.78 39.20
C ASN A 604 -4.46 12.14 38.51
N PHE A 605 -4.65 12.14 37.20
CA PHE A 605 -4.82 13.37 36.42
C PHE A 605 -6.08 14.13 36.82
N LEU A 606 -7.22 13.44 36.89
CA LEU A 606 -8.49 14.01 37.27
C LEU A 606 -8.46 14.52 38.71
N SER A 607 -7.88 13.74 39.65
CA SER A 607 -7.64 14.15 41.02
C SER A 607 -6.77 15.40 41.12
N GLY A 608 -5.74 15.51 40.27
CA GLY A 608 -4.91 16.72 40.19
C GLY A 608 -5.71 17.95 39.76
N ILE A 609 -6.61 17.81 38.82
CA ILE A 609 -7.50 18.92 38.40
C ILE A 609 -8.44 19.30 39.56
N ILE A 610 -9.05 18.33 40.25
CA ILE A 610 -9.93 18.59 41.40
C ILE A 610 -9.17 19.33 42.52
N LEU A 611 -7.94 18.89 42.87
CA LEU A 611 -7.11 19.57 43.84
C LEU A 611 -6.83 21.03 43.48
N LEU A 612 -6.60 21.32 42.18
CA LEU A 612 -6.33 22.68 41.70
C LEU A 612 -7.60 23.56 41.64
N VAL A 613 -8.77 22.98 41.39
CA VAL A 613 -10.06 23.67 41.30
C VAL A 613 -10.66 23.90 42.69
N GLU A 614 -10.86 22.82 43.47
CA GLU A 614 -11.50 22.90 44.80
C GLU A 614 -10.54 23.35 45.90
N ARG A 615 -9.26 23.15 45.72
CA ARG A 615 -8.17 23.58 46.63
C ARG A 615 -8.33 23.15 48.07
N PRO A 616 -8.61 21.88 48.36
CA PRO A 616 -8.67 21.40 49.76
C PRO A 616 -7.29 21.45 50.42
N ILE A 617 -6.22 21.49 49.63
CA ILE A 617 -4.84 21.75 50.02
C ILE A 617 -4.21 22.79 49.09
N LYS A 618 -3.30 23.59 49.60
CA LYS A 618 -2.57 24.62 48.86
C LYS A 618 -1.06 24.47 49.07
N VAL A 619 -0.28 24.97 48.13
CA VAL A 619 1.18 25.06 48.32
C VAL A 619 1.44 25.91 49.55
N GLY A 620 2.27 25.38 50.46
CA GLY A 620 2.59 26.00 51.75
C GLY A 620 1.69 25.52 52.90
N ASP A 621 0.64 24.74 52.68
CA ASP A 621 -0.13 24.17 53.77
C ASP A 621 0.65 23.05 54.47
N TRP A 622 0.57 23.01 55.80
CA TRP A 622 1.00 21.87 56.59
C TRP A 622 -0.10 20.80 56.57
N ILE A 623 0.24 19.68 56.00
CA ILE A 623 -0.70 18.54 55.88
C ILE A 623 -0.10 17.27 56.44
N GLN A 624 -0.97 16.34 56.81
CA GLN A 624 -0.64 14.97 57.14
C GLN A 624 -1.44 14.02 56.28
N VAL A 625 -0.75 13.14 55.54
CA VAL A 625 -1.33 12.11 54.70
C VAL A 625 -0.70 10.76 55.04
N GLY A 626 -1.51 9.86 55.57
CA GLY A 626 -0.99 8.60 56.15
C GLY A 626 0.06 8.82 57.22
N ALA A 627 1.25 8.29 57.02
CA ALA A 627 2.39 8.42 57.98
C ALA A 627 3.21 9.70 57.75
N TYR A 628 2.98 10.45 56.67
CA TYR A 628 3.82 11.59 56.29
C TYR A 628 3.20 12.91 56.71
N SER A 629 4.00 13.77 57.31
CA SER A 629 3.59 15.10 57.74
C SER A 629 4.63 16.12 57.25
N GLY A 630 4.16 17.22 56.67
CA GLY A 630 5.04 18.27 56.13
C GLY A 630 4.31 19.35 55.37
N TYR A 631 5.03 20.20 54.66
CA TYR A 631 4.47 21.27 53.85
C TYR A 631 4.30 20.87 52.41
N VAL A 632 3.16 21.24 51.80
CA VAL A 632 2.95 21.06 50.37
C VAL A 632 3.91 21.94 49.59
N SER A 633 4.87 21.36 48.91
CA SER A 633 5.88 22.05 48.11
C SER A 633 5.36 22.35 46.71
N LYS A 634 4.74 21.38 46.06
CA LYS A 634 4.26 21.51 44.68
C LYS A 634 3.08 20.56 44.42
N ILE A 635 2.04 21.07 43.74
CA ILE A 635 0.96 20.27 43.17
C ILE A 635 1.20 20.19 41.67
N ALA A 636 1.49 18.97 41.16
CA ALA A 636 1.70 18.69 39.75
C ALA A 636 0.50 17.93 39.17
N VAL A 637 0.50 17.66 37.87
CA VAL A 637 -0.62 17.06 37.12
C VAL A 637 -1.04 15.70 37.68
N ARG A 638 -0.11 14.85 38.13
CA ARG A 638 -0.38 13.50 38.62
C ARG A 638 -0.02 13.25 40.07
N SER A 639 0.75 14.13 40.69
CA SER A 639 1.30 13.93 42.03
C SER A 639 1.54 15.26 42.73
N THR A 640 1.43 15.23 44.04
CA THR A 640 1.75 16.34 44.93
C THR A 640 3.00 16.00 45.73
N THR A 641 3.91 16.97 45.85
CA THR A 641 5.15 16.82 46.62
C THR A 641 5.00 17.49 47.97
N ILE A 642 5.35 16.79 49.02
CA ILE A 642 5.37 17.26 50.41
C ILE A 642 6.84 17.27 50.91
N ASP A 643 7.25 18.40 51.44
CA ASP A 643 8.53 18.53 52.13
C ASP A 643 8.29 18.21 53.62
N THR A 644 8.78 17.05 54.06
CA THR A 644 8.60 16.58 55.44
C THR A 644 9.52 17.34 56.41
N PHE A 645 9.20 17.26 57.72
CA PHE A 645 10.04 17.84 58.73
C PHE A 645 11.43 17.20 58.85
N ASP A 646 11.57 15.97 58.34
CA ASP A 646 12.86 15.25 58.27
C ASP A 646 13.67 15.62 57.01
N GLN A 647 13.31 16.71 56.31
CA GLN A 647 13.98 17.18 55.09
C GLN A 647 13.88 16.21 53.90
N ALA A 648 12.90 15.33 53.88
CA ALA A 648 12.64 14.43 52.76
C ALA A 648 11.50 14.94 51.88
N ASN A 649 11.64 14.81 50.54
CA ASN A 649 10.59 15.12 49.60
C ASN A 649 9.78 13.85 49.29
N VAL A 650 8.54 13.82 49.72
CA VAL A 650 7.64 12.70 49.51
C VAL A 650 6.70 13.05 48.36
N ILE A 651 6.67 12.21 47.30
CA ILE A 651 5.82 12.36 46.13
C ILE A 651 4.64 11.43 46.28
N ILE A 652 3.46 12.00 46.45
CA ILE A 652 2.22 11.25 46.69
C ILE A 652 1.32 11.39 45.44
N PRO A 653 0.73 10.29 44.90
CA PRO A 653 -0.24 10.34 43.84
C PRO A 653 -1.42 11.24 44.19
N ASN A 654 -1.93 12.02 43.24
CA ASN A 654 -3.05 12.93 43.53
C ASN A 654 -4.35 12.19 43.92
N ALA A 655 -4.52 10.97 43.42
CA ALA A 655 -5.66 10.14 43.77
C ALA A 655 -5.75 9.87 45.28
N ASP A 656 -4.63 9.76 46.00
CA ASP A 656 -4.57 9.48 47.43
C ASP A 656 -5.13 10.66 48.26
N PHE A 657 -5.02 11.87 47.74
CA PHE A 657 -5.58 13.07 48.39
C PHE A 657 -7.10 13.18 48.27
N ILE A 658 -7.67 12.59 47.22
CA ILE A 658 -9.12 12.63 46.96
C ILE A 658 -9.83 11.41 47.58
N SER A 659 -9.21 10.22 47.51
CA SER A 659 -9.78 8.98 48.02
C SER A 659 -9.45 8.72 49.49
N GLY A 660 -8.31 9.27 49.96
CA GLY A 660 -7.81 9.09 51.31
C GLY A 660 -8.22 10.20 52.30
N THR A 661 -7.92 9.97 53.58
CA THR A 661 -8.09 11.02 54.60
C THR A 661 -6.85 11.90 54.65
N VAL A 662 -7.07 13.21 54.51
CA VAL A 662 -6.03 14.23 54.60
C VAL A 662 -6.35 15.14 55.78
N THR A 663 -5.41 15.28 56.68
CA THR A 663 -5.52 16.29 57.74
C THR A 663 -4.74 17.52 57.34
N ASN A 664 -5.45 18.64 57.11
CA ASN A 664 -4.83 19.92 56.83
C ASN A 664 -4.82 20.79 58.10
N MET A 665 -3.62 21.07 58.58
CA MET A 665 -3.41 21.82 59.82
C MET A 665 -3.54 23.33 59.66
N THR A 666 -3.48 23.85 58.47
CA THR A 666 -3.40 25.31 58.18
C THR A 666 -4.46 25.82 57.19
N HIS A 667 -5.37 24.98 56.72
CA HIS A 667 -6.31 25.29 55.66
C HIS A 667 -7.20 26.56 55.93
N LEU A 668 -7.91 26.56 57.07
CA LEU A 668 -8.85 27.63 57.42
C LEU A 668 -8.26 28.57 58.46
N SER A 669 -7.37 28.10 59.30
CA SER A 669 -6.80 28.80 60.42
C SER A 669 -5.43 28.22 60.78
N LYS A 670 -4.50 29.02 61.17
CA LYS A 670 -3.22 28.57 61.72
C LYS A 670 -3.32 28.10 63.20
N ARG A 671 -4.49 28.12 63.77
CA ARG A 671 -4.71 27.71 65.15
C ARG A 671 -4.61 26.18 65.28
N GLY A 672 -3.83 25.73 66.24
CA GLY A 672 -3.73 24.30 66.54
C GLY A 672 -3.95 24.03 68.01
N ARG A 673 -4.20 22.77 68.39
CA ARG A 673 -4.29 22.39 69.80
C ARG A 673 -3.02 21.68 70.23
N VAL A 674 -2.36 22.23 71.25
CA VAL A 674 -1.28 21.52 71.91
C VAL A 674 -1.89 20.70 73.07
N LYS A 675 -1.43 19.46 73.23
CA LYS A 675 -1.72 18.57 74.35
C LYS A 675 -0.39 18.19 75.00
N VAL A 676 -0.34 18.36 76.31
CA VAL A 676 0.84 17.99 77.09
C VAL A 676 0.40 17.02 78.21
N PRO A 677 0.67 15.72 78.10
CA PRO A 677 0.40 14.79 79.17
C PRO A 677 1.43 14.98 80.30
N VAL A 678 0.97 14.90 81.53
CA VAL A 678 1.78 15.05 82.75
C VAL A 678 1.33 14.05 83.77
N GLY A 679 2.25 13.24 84.30
CA GLY A 679 2.01 12.29 85.40
C GLY A 679 2.68 12.79 86.68
N VAL A 680 1.94 12.76 87.79
CA VAL A 680 2.44 13.10 89.13
C VAL A 680 2.25 11.94 90.07
N ALA A 681 3.06 11.89 91.14
CA ALA A 681 2.96 10.83 92.18
C ALA A 681 1.60 10.84 92.87
N TYR A 682 1.11 9.68 93.32
CA TYR A 682 -0.15 9.53 94.01
C TYR A 682 -0.28 10.32 95.31
N ASP A 683 0.86 10.71 95.89
CA ASP A 683 0.90 11.51 97.16
C ASP A 683 0.72 13.03 96.87
N SER A 684 0.68 13.42 95.63
CA SER A 684 0.51 14.84 95.22
C SER A 684 -0.94 15.29 95.40
N ASP A 685 -1.15 16.51 95.86
CA ASP A 685 -2.51 17.13 95.83
C ASP A 685 -2.98 17.46 94.44
N PRO A 686 -3.99 16.77 93.87
CA PRO A 686 -4.42 16.96 92.54
C PRO A 686 -4.96 18.37 92.22
N VAL A 687 -5.55 19.07 93.21
CA VAL A 687 -6.06 20.42 93.09
C VAL A 687 -4.91 21.42 92.90
N PHE A 688 -3.91 21.32 93.74
CA PHE A 688 -2.73 22.14 93.72
C PHE A 688 -1.90 21.92 92.43
N VAL A 689 -1.73 20.69 92.02
CA VAL A 689 -1.08 20.37 90.72
C VAL A 689 -1.82 21.02 89.56
N LYS A 690 -3.16 20.94 89.53
CA LYS A 690 -3.98 21.56 88.47
C LYS A 690 -3.79 23.09 88.44
N GLU A 691 -3.70 23.77 89.58
CA GLU A 691 -3.50 25.22 89.67
C GLU A 691 -2.11 25.61 89.09
N ILE A 692 -1.06 24.88 89.45
CA ILE A 692 0.28 25.09 88.88
C ILE A 692 0.33 24.88 87.40
N LEU A 693 -0.22 23.77 86.91
CA LEU A 693 -0.28 23.47 85.47
C LEU A 693 -1.11 24.51 84.71
N MET A 694 -2.19 25.01 85.31
CA MET A 694 -2.99 26.11 84.72
C MET A 694 -2.22 27.43 84.65
N ASP A 695 -1.49 27.76 85.68
CA ASP A 695 -0.60 28.96 85.71
C ASP A 695 0.50 28.90 84.61
N ILE A 696 1.15 27.74 84.50
CA ILE A 696 2.18 27.49 83.50
C ILE A 696 1.62 27.68 82.09
N VAL A 697 0.48 27.03 81.77
CA VAL A 697 -0.04 27.10 80.42
C VAL A 697 -0.64 28.48 80.10
N SER A 698 -1.23 29.18 81.10
CA SER A 698 -1.78 30.52 80.92
C SER A 698 -0.73 31.62 80.73
N SER A 699 0.44 31.41 81.26
CA SER A 699 1.59 32.34 81.09
C SER A 699 2.30 32.21 79.74
N ASN A 700 2.10 31.11 79.01
CA ASN A 700 2.79 30.89 77.74
C ASN A 700 2.25 31.82 76.62
N ALA A 701 3.09 32.61 76.01
CA ALA A 701 2.77 33.61 75.00
C ALA A 701 2.13 33.05 73.72
N ASN A 702 2.43 31.81 73.34
CA ASN A 702 1.93 31.13 72.15
C ASN A 702 0.52 30.61 72.33
N ILE A 703 -0.01 30.53 73.53
CA ILE A 703 -1.34 30.00 73.86
C ILE A 703 -2.35 31.17 73.86
N LEU A 704 -3.51 30.91 73.28
CA LEU A 704 -4.62 31.86 73.24
C LEU A 704 -5.28 31.99 74.61
N LYS A 705 -5.61 33.24 74.97
CA LYS A 705 -6.39 33.50 76.22
C LYS A 705 -7.90 33.24 76.03
N SER A 706 -8.38 33.30 74.78
CA SER A 706 -9.77 32.97 74.41
C SER A 706 -9.79 32.19 73.07
N PRO A 707 -10.29 30.92 73.04
CA PRO A 707 -10.64 30.10 74.22
C PRO A 707 -9.44 29.82 75.09
N GLY A 708 -9.61 29.95 76.42
CA GLY A 708 -8.52 29.76 77.40
C GLY A 708 -8.00 28.29 77.48
N PRO A 709 -6.81 28.10 78.01
CA PRO A 709 -6.26 26.79 78.24
C PRO A 709 -7.07 26.04 79.35
N SER A 710 -6.94 24.74 79.36
CA SER A 710 -7.63 23.88 80.34
C SER A 710 -6.71 22.74 80.79
N VAL A 711 -6.83 22.34 82.02
CA VAL A 711 -6.08 21.21 82.62
C VAL A 711 -7.13 20.20 83.06
N PHE A 712 -7.01 18.96 82.61
CA PHE A 712 -7.90 17.86 82.95
C PHE A 712 -7.09 16.79 83.68
N LEU A 713 -7.64 16.26 84.76
CA LEU A 713 -7.24 14.97 85.30
C LEU A 713 -7.86 13.91 84.41
N LEU A 714 -7.08 13.13 83.70
CA LEU A 714 -7.53 12.12 82.76
C LEU A 714 -7.90 10.78 83.40
N GLY A 715 -7.14 10.42 84.41
CA GLY A 715 -7.30 9.14 85.08
C GLY A 715 -6.16 8.81 86.06
N PHE A 716 -6.22 7.58 86.53
CA PHE A 716 -5.25 7.02 87.45
C PHE A 716 -4.46 5.96 86.70
N GLY A 717 -3.20 6.30 86.38
CA GLY A 717 -2.28 5.41 85.67
C GLY A 717 -1.69 4.37 86.61
N PRO A 718 -0.89 3.40 86.09
CA PRO A 718 -0.29 2.37 86.90
C PRO A 718 0.73 2.94 87.92
N ASP A 719 1.31 4.12 87.61
CA ASP A 719 2.39 4.71 88.40
C ASP A 719 2.14 6.19 88.72
N SER A 720 1.11 6.82 88.13
CA SER A 720 0.93 8.27 88.24
C SER A 720 -0.58 8.64 88.22
N ILE A 721 -0.89 9.81 88.78
CA ILE A 721 -2.11 10.53 88.48
C ILE A 721 -1.88 11.31 87.22
N ASP A 722 -2.69 10.97 86.13
CA ASP A 722 -2.48 11.47 84.80
C ASP A 722 -3.27 12.75 84.55
N PHE A 723 -2.58 13.85 84.23
CA PHE A 723 -3.13 15.09 83.80
C PHE A 723 -2.87 15.32 82.30
N GLU A 724 -3.70 16.07 81.63
CA GLU A 724 -3.47 16.57 80.28
C GLU A 724 -3.74 18.10 80.25
N ILE A 725 -2.70 18.86 79.90
CA ILE A 725 -2.84 20.27 79.55
C ILE A 725 -3.34 20.36 78.13
N ARG A 726 -4.39 21.15 77.88
CA ARG A 726 -4.87 21.49 76.56
C ARG A 726 -4.84 23.03 76.34
N GLY A 727 -4.12 23.47 75.35
CA GLY A 727 -4.04 24.86 74.94
C GLY A 727 -4.30 25.03 73.45
N ILE A 728 -4.94 26.14 73.03
CA ILE A 728 -5.06 26.49 71.61
C ILE A 728 -3.90 27.44 71.30
N LEU A 729 -3.12 27.03 70.31
CA LEU A 729 -1.97 27.81 69.79
C LEU A 729 -2.41 28.89 68.84
N ARG A 730 -1.75 30.03 68.82
CA ARG A 730 -1.90 31.10 67.82
C ARG A 730 -1.43 30.63 66.44
N ASP A 731 -0.35 29.84 66.41
CA ASP A 731 0.19 29.22 65.21
C ASP A 731 0.57 27.79 65.51
N VAL A 732 -0.02 26.85 64.74
CA VAL A 732 0.20 25.41 64.88
C VAL A 732 1.65 25.03 64.58
N ASN A 733 2.39 25.87 63.82
CA ASN A 733 3.82 25.66 63.57
C ASN A 733 4.68 25.72 64.81
N SER A 734 4.21 26.36 65.90
CA SER A 734 4.89 26.39 67.19
C SER A 734 4.57 25.26 68.14
N ILE A 735 3.82 24.20 67.66
CA ILE A 735 3.35 23.11 68.55
C ILE A 735 4.49 22.38 69.26
N THR A 736 5.56 22.08 68.55
CA THR A 736 6.70 21.36 69.13
C THR A 736 7.52 22.21 70.10
N SER A 737 7.82 23.43 69.73
CA SER A 737 8.53 24.38 70.61
C SER A 737 7.71 24.69 71.85
N THR A 738 6.46 25.03 71.69
CA THR A 738 5.53 25.35 72.82
C THR A 738 5.35 24.16 73.77
N ARG A 739 5.28 22.94 73.26
CA ARG A 739 5.26 21.72 74.08
C ARG A 739 6.54 21.55 74.89
N SER A 740 7.67 21.79 74.23
CA SER A 740 9.00 21.72 74.91
C SER A 740 9.09 22.79 75.99
N ASP A 741 8.71 24.03 75.69
CA ASP A 741 8.77 25.15 76.68
C ASP A 741 7.87 24.83 77.89
N ILE A 742 6.65 24.33 77.67
CA ILE A 742 5.76 23.94 78.78
C ILE A 742 6.37 22.80 79.62
N ASN A 743 6.96 21.77 78.97
CA ASN A 743 7.64 20.67 79.69
C ASN A 743 8.79 21.15 80.51
N PHE A 744 9.63 22.06 80.04
CA PHE A 744 10.71 22.65 80.83
C PHE A 744 10.19 23.47 82.02
N GLU A 745 9.13 24.23 81.84
CA GLU A 745 8.52 25.02 82.87
C GLU A 745 7.84 24.13 83.94
N ILE A 746 7.21 22.99 83.50
CA ILE A 746 6.65 21.99 84.42
C ILE A 746 7.77 21.38 85.29
N LEU A 747 8.88 20.97 84.70
CA LEU A 747 10.01 20.44 85.43
C LEU A 747 10.56 21.43 86.45
N ARG A 748 10.71 22.69 86.02
CA ARG A 748 11.20 23.76 86.89
C ARG A 748 10.24 24.04 88.05
N ARG A 749 8.94 24.14 87.79
CA ARG A 749 7.92 24.46 88.82
C ARG A 749 7.70 23.28 89.79
N PHE A 750 7.65 22.09 89.21
CA PHE A 750 7.51 20.88 90.06
C PHE A 750 8.69 20.67 91.03
N ALA A 751 9.89 20.96 90.54
CA ALA A 751 11.08 20.93 91.44
C ALA A 751 11.03 22.00 92.54
N GLN A 752 10.45 23.21 92.24
CA GLN A 752 10.31 24.29 93.22
C GLN A 752 9.21 24.02 94.25
N GLU A 753 8.09 23.41 93.83
CA GLU A 753 6.91 23.16 94.67
C GLU A 753 6.96 21.77 95.33
N GLY A 754 7.98 20.96 95.06
CA GLY A 754 8.13 19.63 95.65
C GLY A 754 7.18 18.57 95.12
N ILE A 755 6.66 18.79 93.89
CA ILE A 755 5.80 17.79 93.19
C ILE A 755 6.68 16.74 92.53
N GLU A 756 6.44 15.48 92.92
CA GLU A 756 7.25 14.39 92.40
C GLU A 756 6.64 13.85 91.07
N ILE A 757 7.54 13.69 90.06
CA ILE A 757 7.24 12.91 88.86
C ILE A 757 7.65 11.48 89.14
N PRO A 758 6.70 10.52 89.20
CA PRO A 758 6.98 9.21 89.70
C PRO A 758 7.82 8.37 88.72
N PHE A 759 8.67 7.57 89.32
CA PHE A 759 9.27 6.46 88.55
C PHE A 759 8.28 5.30 88.43
N GLY A 760 8.51 4.40 87.51
CA GLY A 760 7.69 3.19 87.36
C GLY A 760 7.69 2.39 88.70
N GLN A 761 6.48 2.22 89.26
CA GLN A 761 6.27 1.52 90.51
C GLN A 761 6.10 0.01 90.23
N ARG A 762 6.78 -0.79 91.06
CA ARG A 762 6.63 -2.25 90.97
C ARG A 762 6.51 -2.85 92.34
N ASP A 763 5.42 -3.45 92.65
CA ASP A 763 5.28 -4.27 93.86
C ASP A 763 5.97 -5.61 93.69
N ILE A 764 7.03 -5.83 94.44
CA ILE A 764 7.79 -7.09 94.40
C ILE A 764 7.39 -7.93 95.61
N THR A 765 6.68 -9.01 95.38
CA THR A 765 6.40 -9.99 96.39
C THR A 765 7.47 -11.09 96.44
N ILE A 766 8.30 -11.09 97.41
CA ILE A 766 9.33 -12.13 97.60
C ILE A 766 8.70 -13.33 98.30
N LYS A 767 8.37 -14.39 97.55
CA LYS A 767 7.69 -15.60 98.11
C LYS A 767 8.48 -16.34 99.14
N ASN A 768 9.80 -16.20 99.21
CA ASN A 768 10.75 -16.85 100.16
C ASN A 768 11.48 -15.82 101.03
N ALA A 769 10.92 -14.71 101.39
CA ALA A 769 11.48 -13.64 102.17
C ALA A 769 12.03 -14.12 103.52
N ALA A 770 11.40 -15.14 104.18
CA ALA A 770 11.87 -15.74 105.41
C ALA A 770 13.27 -16.50 105.26
N GLU A 771 13.52 -17.07 104.06
CA GLU A 771 14.82 -17.72 103.75
C GLU A 771 15.91 -16.71 103.45
N LEU A 772 15.61 -15.66 102.72
CA LEU A 772 16.48 -14.56 102.48
C LEU A 772 16.90 -13.81 103.74
N GLY A 773 15.96 -13.60 104.68
CA GLY A 773 16.24 -12.99 105.94
C GLY A 773 17.28 -13.78 106.77
N LYS A 774 17.21 -15.12 106.71
CA LYS A 774 18.24 -15.98 107.33
C LYS A 774 19.58 -15.84 106.70
N VAL A 775 19.70 -15.60 105.38
CA VAL A 775 20.97 -15.41 104.65
C VAL A 775 21.64 -14.08 105.01
N PHE A 776 20.84 -13.03 105.22
CA PHE A 776 21.40 -11.73 105.59
C PHE A 776 21.71 -11.62 107.09
N GLN A 777 21.16 -12.42 107.98
CA GLN A 777 21.48 -12.48 109.43
C GLN A 777 22.72 -13.30 109.72
N SER A 778 23.21 -14.10 108.77
CA SER A 778 24.28 -15.09 109.03
C SER A 778 25.71 -14.62 108.68
N LYS A 779 26.00 -13.36 108.48
CA LYS A 779 27.39 -12.89 108.35
C LYS A 779 27.73 -11.75 109.32
N PRO A 780 28.38 -12.08 110.41
CA PRO A 780 29.01 -11.02 111.22
C PRO A 780 30.24 -10.46 110.44
N ARG A 781 30.24 -9.13 110.31
CA ARG A 781 31.41 -8.39 109.74
C ARG A 781 32.64 -8.67 110.66
N LYS A 782 33.66 -9.40 110.19
CA LYS A 782 34.98 -9.32 110.72
C LYS A 782 35.58 -7.98 110.39
N LYS A 783 35.88 -7.16 111.40
CA LYS A 783 36.75 -6.00 111.27
C LYS A 783 38.18 -6.49 111.06
N SER A 784 38.81 -5.98 110.09
CA SER A 784 40.24 -5.70 110.08
C SER A 784 40.53 -4.59 109.07
#